data_05cde6d501c672121b5f1a174e817750
#
_entry.id   05cde6d501c672121b5f1a174e817750
#
_cell.length_a   1.000
_cell.length_b   1.000
_cell.length_c   1.000
_cell.angle_alpha   90.00
_cell.angle_beta   90.00
_cell.angle_gamma   90.00
#
_symmetry.space_group_name_H-M   'P 1'
#
loop_
_entity.id
_entity.type
_entity.pdbx_description
1 polymer ?
#
loop_
_entity_poly.entity_id
_entity_poly.type
_entity_poly.pdbx_seq_one_letter_code
_entity_poly.pdbx_strand_id
1 'polypeptide(L)'
;MEKRGEKLLKLDCVLEEVIFIDIENMGSWKKVEVLKYKAATMEPEKEIFSFKHGFGKENKRFKEFIEQYPVIYYDQDNISFKDYGCTNELLNLIELAAILEPYMKSFYLKDILKEISTLEESEKMKKTKQMVIALNCLLSRLWIREENVPLKNRLYEQLKRENIYWIWQKYLISPPLFSTELYNYIKLEGKRESVNKRIDHKALSSYELLLRNEELWSSEGFKYVYRPEQENISKKIRENFQKGERIFIEAPTGSGKSFAYILTAAICSYENSRNKNKEGSNFIISTDTKELQNQLIEKDIPKLLKTLNLHNTVKYGSIKGKKNYLCIERLRKCEKIQGKLVYIFLKRLVENGEYGDIENINYWAYSYFEIEKYLDEVNCDSDECNLGKCNKPCYLRKRYNELPQENITVVNHSLLASWPYEEKREINNVIIDEAHNLMEKAYDFFAEEFNASEIIRLLKLVDEGKPSIIFILKKLNANYGYREQVDAISIKNKTVEIQFNINNMFNEIRRLKLKDKEYDFSDEINNCEYEHKAFLNSLREPLQTLKNSIYGLYRVINKNLEDIVGDNKDKSSEYNFINNYIAKLKGAYDTVDKFLSIDRENARIINISNEYANFILRNVPLSVGDLINERILNNAKSVAFLSATLRINNSYKSIKEILEQREANEYTVNPVFNLKKRTKVFIAEDIGDYRQKSYVEKGASLIFEISKALSGHMLVLFNNNNRRDAFKRELEKKIVGADIEIHTSKKAIHLLKDRERKVILLGSKSFFEGIDLPGDSLACVIFDKVPNVNPKDPLFKALKAYRNVNYKEYNYSKVSIRMKQGYGRLVRSIYDYGYFIILDGGNNRYTINSIEKDLNGPNIKNILSNEIISSIGRDISIWQQENLRMLLKDMKREEIAKNFNGIAKCNSLFWEVSNEKENVLNFKNIKNQVKVTFY
;
A
#
# COMPACT_ATOMS: atom_id res chain seq x y z
N MET A 1 33.43 14.54 32.83
CA MET A 1 32.02 14.86 33.07
C MET A 1 31.10 13.71 32.65
N GLU A 2 31.54 12.45 32.76
CA GLU A 2 30.79 11.26 32.30
C GLU A 2 30.16 10.44 33.47
N LYS A 3 29.97 11.04 34.63
CA LYS A 3 29.48 10.32 35.82
C LYS A 3 28.22 10.92 36.47
N ARG A 4 27.33 11.59 35.72
CA ARG A 4 26.07 12.14 36.28
C ARG A 4 24.82 11.82 35.49
N GLY A 5 24.70 10.69 34.79
CA GLY A 5 23.53 10.35 34.01
C GLY A 5 22.98 8.91 34.12
N GLU A 6 23.75 7.99 34.67
CA GLU A 6 23.28 6.64 34.93
C GLU A 6 22.86 6.48 36.39
N LYS A 7 21.76 7.10 36.80
CA LYS A 7 20.93 6.46 37.83
C LYS A 7 20.38 5.20 37.13
N LEU A 8 21.07 4.08 37.31
CA LEU A 8 20.64 2.76 36.90
C LEU A 8 19.20 2.58 37.39
N LEU A 9 18.23 2.74 36.50
CA LEU A 9 16.93 2.14 36.70
C LEU A 9 17.17 0.65 36.86
N LYS A 10 16.96 0.15 38.10
CA LYS A 10 16.88 -1.29 38.34
C LYS A 10 15.72 -1.80 37.53
N LEU A 11 15.99 -2.39 36.38
CA LEU A 11 15.01 -3.00 35.52
C LEU A 11 14.82 -4.44 35.98
N ASP A 12 13.88 -4.63 36.89
CA ASP A 12 13.41 -5.96 37.23
C ASP A 12 12.67 -6.55 36.03
N CYS A 13 12.91 -7.82 35.74
CA CYS A 13 12.12 -8.54 34.70
C CYS A 13 10.92 -9.22 35.38
N VAL A 14 9.75 -9.14 34.75
CA VAL A 14 8.53 -9.83 35.22
C VAL A 14 8.62 -11.36 35.13
N LEU A 15 9.58 -11.87 34.37
CA LEU A 15 9.85 -13.30 34.27
C LEU A 15 11.15 -13.65 35.00
N GLU A 16 11.10 -14.68 35.82
CA GLU A 16 12.28 -15.31 36.39
C GLU A 16 12.90 -16.24 35.33
N GLU A 17 14.23 -16.37 35.39
CA GLU A 17 14.99 -17.34 34.59
C GLU A 17 14.77 -17.20 33.05
N VAL A 18 15.09 -16.03 32.53
CA VAL A 18 15.04 -15.75 31.09
C VAL A 18 16.28 -15.03 30.60
N ILE A 19 16.52 -15.14 29.31
CA ILE A 19 17.65 -14.52 28.64
C ILE A 19 17.13 -13.65 27.52
N PHE A 20 17.62 -12.43 27.42
CA PHE A 20 17.39 -11.52 26.28
C PHE A 20 18.64 -11.47 25.42
N ILE A 21 18.47 -11.66 24.12
CA ILE A 21 19.55 -11.67 23.14
C ILE A 21 19.31 -10.62 22.07
N ASP A 22 20.34 -9.78 21.83
CA ASP A 22 20.41 -8.91 20.66
C ASP A 22 21.63 -9.24 19.82
N ILE A 23 21.47 -9.32 18.49
CA ILE A 23 22.52 -9.70 17.56
C ILE A 23 22.76 -8.55 16.58
N GLU A 24 23.98 -8.00 16.61
CA GLU A 24 24.43 -6.95 15.68
C GLU A 24 25.36 -7.56 14.63
N ASN A 25 25.03 -7.35 13.36
CA ASN A 25 25.91 -7.72 12.24
C ASN A 25 27.01 -6.67 12.07
N MET A 26 28.27 -7.09 12.21
CA MET A 26 29.46 -6.24 12.11
C MET A 26 30.28 -6.55 10.84
N GLY A 27 29.62 -6.86 9.73
CA GLY A 27 30.25 -7.25 8.46
C GLY A 27 30.77 -8.68 8.47
N SER A 28 32.05 -8.88 8.78
CA SER A 28 32.67 -10.21 8.79
C SER A 28 32.47 -10.99 10.10
N TRP A 29 31.82 -10.42 11.09
CA TRP A 29 31.54 -11.03 12.39
C TRP A 29 30.22 -10.54 12.97
N LYS A 30 29.69 -11.30 13.93
CA LYS A 30 28.44 -10.94 14.63
C LYS A 30 28.75 -10.69 16.09
N LYS A 31 28.18 -9.61 16.63
CA LYS A 31 28.22 -9.28 18.06
C LYS A 31 26.89 -9.67 18.67
N VAL A 32 26.94 -10.45 19.75
CA VAL A 32 25.76 -10.93 20.47
C VAL A 32 25.81 -10.39 21.89
N GLU A 33 24.89 -9.51 22.24
CA GLU A 33 24.71 -9.00 23.60
C GLU A 33 23.66 -9.85 24.32
N VAL A 34 23.98 -10.33 25.51
CA VAL A 34 23.10 -11.21 26.29
C VAL A 34 22.86 -10.60 27.67
N LEU A 35 21.60 -10.52 28.07
CA LEU A 35 21.18 -10.22 29.46
C LEU A 35 20.45 -11.44 30.02
N LYS A 36 20.97 -11.98 31.13
CA LYS A 36 20.44 -13.16 31.82
C LYS A 36 19.84 -12.77 33.16
N TYR A 37 18.62 -13.09 33.39
CA TYR A 37 17.89 -12.92 34.63
C TYR A 37 17.76 -14.29 35.34
N LYS A 38 18.13 -14.33 36.64
CA LYS A 38 18.02 -15.51 37.53
C LYS A 38 17.11 -15.19 38.71
N ALA A 39 16.34 -16.14 39.15
CA ALA A 39 15.38 -16.00 40.26
C ALA A 39 15.93 -15.45 41.56
N ALA A 40 17.24 -15.59 41.79
CA ALA A 40 17.91 -15.19 43.05
C ALA A 40 18.68 -13.86 42.96
N THR A 41 18.78 -13.23 41.78
CA THR A 41 19.62 -12.03 41.61
C THR A 41 18.81 -10.84 41.13
N MET A 42 18.86 -9.72 41.89
CA MET A 42 18.15 -8.47 41.49
C MET A 42 18.81 -7.75 40.30
N GLU A 43 19.99 -8.17 39.85
CA GLU A 43 20.71 -7.58 38.74
C GLU A 43 20.97 -8.64 37.67
N PRO A 44 20.71 -8.34 36.38
CA PRO A 44 20.97 -9.28 35.32
C PRO A 44 22.45 -9.48 35.08
N GLU A 45 22.85 -10.71 34.84
CA GLU A 45 24.18 -11.01 34.34
C GLU A 45 24.25 -10.57 32.87
N LYS A 46 25.30 -9.82 32.51
CA LYS A 46 25.49 -9.32 31.16
C LYS A 46 26.78 -9.85 30.57
N GLU A 47 26.67 -10.38 29.32
CA GLU A 47 27.85 -10.80 28.56
C GLU A 47 27.73 -10.42 27.08
N ILE A 48 28.90 -10.23 26.43
CA ILE A 48 28.98 -9.91 25.01
C ILE A 48 29.86 -10.96 24.34
N PHE A 49 29.33 -11.58 23.30
CA PHE A 49 30.00 -12.60 22.50
C PHE A 49 30.27 -12.08 21.09
N SER A 50 31.42 -12.53 20.52
CA SER A 50 31.82 -12.13 19.15
C SER A 50 32.02 -13.37 18.30
N PHE A 51 31.15 -13.58 17.29
CA PHE A 51 31.20 -14.74 16.41
C PHE A 51 31.82 -14.35 15.08
N LYS A 52 33.00 -14.90 14.78
CA LYS A 52 33.61 -14.86 13.41
C LYS A 52 33.27 -16.14 12.67
N HIS A 53 33.32 -16.11 11.32
CA HIS A 53 33.09 -17.29 10.50
C HIS A 53 34.00 -18.45 10.95
N GLY A 54 33.38 -19.47 11.55
CA GLY A 54 34.07 -20.67 12.09
C GLY A 54 33.77 -20.86 13.57
N PHE A 55 33.07 -21.92 13.91
CA PHE A 55 32.64 -22.25 15.27
C PHE A 55 33.83 -22.66 16.15
N GLY A 56 34.12 -21.88 17.18
CA GLY A 56 35.23 -22.08 18.08
C GLY A 56 34.87 -22.00 19.57
N LYS A 57 35.87 -21.63 20.42
CA LYS A 57 35.71 -21.52 21.89
C LYS A 57 34.55 -20.62 22.35
N GLU A 58 34.22 -19.58 21.60
CA GLU A 58 33.12 -18.65 21.89
C GLU A 58 31.74 -19.34 21.89
N ASN A 59 31.52 -20.34 21.02
CA ASN A 59 30.28 -21.10 20.99
C ASN A 59 30.06 -21.93 22.26
N LYS A 60 31.13 -22.49 22.80
CA LYS A 60 31.04 -23.27 24.02
C LYS A 60 30.74 -22.37 25.22
N ARG A 61 31.44 -21.24 25.34
CA ARG A 61 31.23 -20.23 26.36
C ARG A 61 29.81 -19.63 26.29
N PHE A 62 29.32 -19.36 25.08
CA PHE A 62 27.96 -18.88 24.87
C PHE A 62 26.93 -19.89 25.35
N LYS A 63 27.06 -21.18 24.94
CA LYS A 63 26.18 -22.26 25.41
C LYS A 63 26.21 -22.45 26.92
N GLU A 64 27.35 -22.40 27.52
CA GLU A 64 27.52 -22.50 28.97
C GLU A 64 26.85 -21.32 29.70
N PHE A 65 26.88 -20.11 29.08
CA PHE A 65 26.25 -18.93 29.66
C PHE A 65 24.73 -18.97 29.57
N ILE A 66 24.17 -19.39 28.41
CA ILE A 66 22.70 -19.42 28.20
C ILE A 66 22.05 -20.62 28.90
N GLU A 67 22.81 -21.68 29.21
CA GLU A 67 22.29 -22.93 29.85
C GLU A 67 21.02 -23.45 29.15
N GLN A 68 19.94 -23.69 29.92
CA GLN A 68 18.62 -24.13 29.39
C GLN A 68 17.52 -23.08 29.55
N TYR A 69 17.88 -21.83 29.86
CA TYR A 69 16.90 -20.77 30.04
C TYR A 69 16.19 -20.42 28.74
N PRO A 70 14.87 -20.06 28.76
CA PRO A 70 14.18 -19.53 27.62
C PRO A 70 14.85 -18.27 27.07
N VAL A 71 14.99 -18.17 25.78
CA VAL A 71 15.65 -17.06 25.09
C VAL A 71 14.61 -16.15 24.46
N ILE A 72 14.53 -14.91 24.92
CA ILE A 72 13.70 -13.86 24.34
C ILE A 72 14.53 -13.08 23.34
N TYR A 73 14.00 -12.98 22.15
CA TYR A 73 14.64 -12.25 21.08
C TYR A 73 13.64 -11.33 20.37
N TYR A 74 14.22 -10.32 19.75
CA TYR A 74 13.52 -9.37 18.93
C TYR A 74 14.24 -9.33 17.58
N ASP A 75 13.64 -9.93 16.56
CA ASP A 75 14.14 -9.80 15.19
C ASP A 75 12.99 -9.89 14.19
N GLN A 76 13.12 -9.10 13.13
CA GLN A 76 12.22 -9.15 11.99
C GLN A 76 12.71 -10.17 10.95
N ASP A 77 13.99 -10.46 10.93
CA ASP A 77 14.62 -11.38 10.01
C ASP A 77 14.96 -12.68 10.75
N ASN A 78 14.33 -13.78 10.40
CA ASN A 78 14.50 -15.11 10.97
C ASN A 78 15.99 -15.43 11.26
N ILE A 79 16.49 -15.05 12.44
CA ILE A 79 17.81 -15.49 12.86
C ILE A 79 17.69 -16.97 13.23
N SER A 80 18.40 -17.81 12.49
CA SER A 80 18.52 -19.20 12.84
C SER A 80 19.43 -19.36 14.06
N PHE A 81 18.85 -19.26 15.28
CA PHE A 81 19.57 -19.58 16.52
C PHE A 81 20.13 -21.02 16.53
N LYS A 82 19.60 -21.88 15.65
CA LYS A 82 20.14 -23.22 15.39
C LYS A 82 21.57 -23.17 14.90
N ASP A 83 21.96 -22.14 14.15
CA ASP A 83 23.33 -21.95 13.64
C ASP A 83 24.32 -21.69 14.80
N TYR A 84 23.82 -21.20 15.93
CA TYR A 84 24.60 -21.02 17.16
C TYR A 84 24.52 -22.22 18.09
N GLY A 85 23.81 -23.28 17.64
CA GLY A 85 23.64 -24.51 18.41
C GLY A 85 22.80 -24.36 19.68
N CYS A 86 21.91 -23.37 19.69
CA CYS A 86 20.96 -23.17 20.78
C CYS A 86 19.82 -24.20 20.67
N THR A 87 19.58 -24.94 21.71
CA THR A 87 18.45 -25.86 21.88
C THR A 87 17.38 -25.31 22.81
N ASN A 88 17.54 -24.07 23.26
CA ASN A 88 16.68 -23.38 24.19
C ASN A 88 15.32 -23.08 23.57
N GLU A 89 14.33 -22.91 24.42
CA GLU A 89 13.02 -22.38 24.01
C GLU A 89 13.16 -20.94 23.51
N LEU A 90 12.74 -20.65 22.28
CA LEU A 90 12.88 -19.36 21.63
C LEU A 90 11.56 -18.59 21.66
N LEU A 91 11.56 -17.43 22.30
CA LEU A 91 10.41 -16.57 22.55
C LEU A 91 10.51 -15.28 21.71
N ASN A 92 9.74 -15.17 20.63
CA ASN A 92 9.72 -13.97 19.79
C ASN A 92 8.86 -12.88 20.43
N LEU A 93 9.47 -11.77 20.81
CA LEU A 93 8.79 -10.65 21.44
C LEU A 93 7.80 -9.93 20.49
N ILE A 94 8.09 -9.89 19.19
CA ILE A 94 7.18 -9.30 18.20
C ILE A 94 5.92 -10.14 18.06
N GLU A 95 6.05 -11.47 18.07
CA GLU A 95 4.91 -12.37 18.02
C GLU A 95 3.97 -12.16 19.21
N LEU A 96 4.55 -12.01 20.40
CA LEU A 96 3.80 -11.66 21.59
C LEU A 96 3.06 -10.33 21.41
N ALA A 97 3.76 -9.29 20.95
CA ALA A 97 3.17 -7.98 20.72
C ALA A 97 2.04 -8.05 19.67
N ALA A 98 2.23 -8.78 18.58
CA ALA A 98 1.22 -8.93 17.53
C ALA A 98 -0.06 -9.63 18.02
N ILE A 99 0.07 -10.64 18.83
CA ILE A 99 -1.09 -11.35 19.39
C ILE A 99 -1.78 -10.54 20.49
N LEU A 100 -1.05 -9.82 21.33
CA LEU A 100 -1.63 -9.03 22.42
C LEU A 100 -2.18 -7.68 21.94
N GLU A 101 -1.53 -7.03 20.99
CA GLU A 101 -1.86 -5.70 20.48
C GLU A 101 -1.96 -5.71 18.94
N PRO A 102 -2.90 -6.45 18.34
CA PRO A 102 -2.96 -6.67 16.88
C PRO A 102 -3.19 -5.39 16.07
N TYR A 103 -3.58 -4.31 16.73
CA TYR A 103 -3.91 -3.02 16.10
C TYR A 103 -2.70 -2.08 15.98
N MET A 104 -1.54 -2.45 16.52
CA MET A 104 -0.34 -1.63 16.44
C MET A 104 0.08 -1.41 14.99
N LYS A 105 0.35 -0.16 14.63
CA LYS A 105 0.79 0.23 13.27
C LYS A 105 2.23 -0.19 12.98
N SER A 106 3.05 -0.32 14.02
CA SER A 106 4.45 -0.69 13.92
C SER A 106 4.82 -1.63 15.06
N PHE A 107 5.59 -2.67 14.73
CA PHE A 107 6.21 -3.56 15.72
C PHE A 107 7.70 -3.30 15.88
N TYR A 108 8.22 -2.16 15.44
CA TYR A 108 9.56 -1.74 15.84
C TYR A 108 9.61 -1.51 17.35
N LEU A 109 10.68 -1.98 17.99
CA LEU A 109 10.81 -1.96 19.45
C LEU A 109 10.60 -0.55 20.03
N LYS A 110 11.16 0.47 19.38
CA LYS A 110 10.94 1.88 19.73
C LYS A 110 9.47 2.32 19.64
N ASP A 111 8.74 1.83 18.63
CA ASP A 111 7.34 2.19 18.45
C ASP A 111 6.45 1.44 19.44
N ILE A 112 6.76 0.16 19.72
CA ILE A 112 6.14 -0.61 20.80
C ILE A 112 6.28 0.15 22.10
N LEU A 113 7.51 0.51 22.48
CA LEU A 113 7.78 1.23 23.74
C LEU A 113 7.06 2.58 23.82
N LYS A 114 7.03 3.34 22.73
CA LYS A 114 6.32 4.60 22.66
C LYS A 114 4.82 4.45 22.91
N GLU A 115 4.23 3.33 22.48
CA GLU A 115 2.81 3.07 22.59
C GLU A 115 2.41 2.47 23.95
N ILE A 116 3.27 1.65 24.55
CA ILE A 116 2.96 0.91 25.77
C ILE A 116 3.69 1.40 27.03
N SER A 117 4.73 2.24 26.89
CA SER A 117 5.56 2.73 28.00
C SER A 117 5.47 4.26 28.15
N THR A 118 5.57 4.75 29.38
CA THR A 118 5.67 6.18 29.72
C THR A 118 7.12 6.67 29.80
N LEU A 119 8.11 5.81 29.63
CA LEU A 119 9.52 6.17 29.71
C LEU A 119 9.97 6.93 28.47
N GLU A 120 10.10 8.26 28.60
CA GLU A 120 10.52 9.16 27.49
C GLU A 120 11.94 8.88 26.96
N GLU A 121 12.82 8.29 27.77
CA GLU A 121 14.21 8.01 27.38
C GLU A 121 14.45 6.55 26.97
N SER A 122 13.41 5.73 26.88
CA SER A 122 13.53 4.31 26.50
C SER A 122 14.19 4.11 25.12
N GLU A 123 14.02 5.05 24.20
CA GLU A 123 14.62 5.01 22.86
C GLU A 123 16.16 5.13 22.85
N LYS A 124 16.75 5.68 23.91
CA LYS A 124 18.21 5.86 24.05
C LYS A 124 18.89 4.67 24.72
N MET A 125 18.11 3.74 25.25
CA MET A 125 18.63 2.56 25.95
C MET A 125 19.15 1.51 24.98
N LYS A 126 20.00 0.62 25.45
CA LYS A 126 20.43 -0.57 24.69
C LYS A 126 19.23 -1.46 24.36
N LYS A 127 19.28 -2.08 23.21
CA LYS A 127 18.17 -2.86 22.64
C LYS A 127 17.70 -4.00 23.56
N THR A 128 18.63 -4.70 24.21
CA THR A 128 18.30 -5.72 25.22
C THR A 128 17.49 -5.15 26.39
N LYS A 129 17.81 -3.96 26.89
CA LYS A 129 17.03 -3.29 27.94
C LYS A 129 15.66 -2.83 27.43
N GLN A 130 15.60 -2.35 26.20
CA GLN A 130 14.32 -2.02 25.55
C GLN A 130 13.39 -3.22 25.45
N MET A 131 13.95 -4.41 25.16
CA MET A 131 13.19 -5.66 25.09
C MET A 131 12.61 -6.04 26.46
N VAL A 132 13.37 -5.87 27.55
CA VAL A 132 12.88 -6.10 28.92
C VAL A 132 11.70 -5.20 29.24
N ILE A 133 11.80 -3.90 28.94
CA ILE A 133 10.71 -2.94 29.16
C ILE A 133 9.48 -3.33 28.34
N ALA A 134 9.66 -3.66 27.07
CA ALA A 134 8.56 -4.05 26.19
C ALA A 134 7.85 -5.30 26.70
N LEU A 135 8.60 -6.34 27.08
CA LEU A 135 8.03 -7.56 27.68
C LEU A 135 7.24 -7.25 28.94
N ASN A 136 7.86 -6.51 29.87
CA ASN A 136 7.25 -6.12 31.11
C ASN A 136 5.93 -5.37 30.88
N CYS A 137 5.90 -4.40 29.96
CA CYS A 137 4.71 -3.65 29.65
C CYS A 137 3.62 -4.52 28.99
N LEU A 138 3.97 -5.38 28.04
CA LEU A 138 3.01 -6.25 27.35
C LEU A 138 2.34 -7.22 28.31
N LEU A 139 3.11 -7.95 29.12
CA LEU A 139 2.56 -8.90 30.07
C LEU A 139 1.80 -8.19 31.19
N SER A 140 2.30 -7.06 31.70
CA SER A 140 1.60 -6.30 32.73
C SER A 140 0.25 -5.77 32.23
N ARG A 141 0.19 -5.22 31.03
CA ARG A 141 -1.08 -4.78 30.44
C ARG A 141 -2.10 -5.92 30.32
N LEU A 142 -1.65 -7.12 30.01
CA LEU A 142 -2.53 -8.30 29.93
C LEU A 142 -3.14 -8.69 31.28
N TRP A 143 -2.40 -8.52 32.37
CA TRP A 143 -2.80 -8.98 33.71
C TRP A 143 -3.43 -7.90 34.60
N ILE A 144 -3.06 -6.63 34.42
CA ILE A 144 -3.47 -5.51 35.29
C ILE A 144 -4.80 -4.89 34.87
N ARG A 145 -5.08 -4.82 33.58
CA ARG A 145 -6.34 -4.23 33.09
C ARG A 145 -7.51 -5.17 33.36
N GLU A 146 -8.51 -4.69 34.09
CA GLU A 146 -9.77 -5.45 34.31
C GLU A 146 -10.41 -5.89 32.98
N GLU A 147 -10.33 -5.05 31.96
CA GLU A 147 -10.81 -5.34 30.60
C GLU A 147 -10.00 -6.46 29.91
N ASN A 148 -8.74 -6.66 30.28
CA ASN A 148 -7.86 -7.65 29.66
C ASN A 148 -7.91 -9.03 30.34
N VAL A 149 -8.40 -9.14 31.58
CA VAL A 149 -8.56 -10.43 32.24
C VAL A 149 -9.54 -11.35 31.49
N PRO A 150 -10.73 -10.88 31.06
CA PRO A 150 -11.59 -11.66 30.17
C PRO A 150 -10.94 -12.00 28.84
N LEU A 151 -10.11 -11.11 28.31
CA LEU A 151 -9.38 -11.34 27.06
C LEU A 151 -8.36 -12.47 27.21
N LYS A 152 -7.55 -12.41 28.28
CA LYS A 152 -6.55 -13.45 28.60
C LYS A 152 -7.20 -14.84 28.70
N ASN A 153 -8.29 -14.95 29.46
CA ASN A 153 -9.00 -16.21 29.62
C ASN A 153 -9.60 -16.69 28.28
N ARG A 154 -10.21 -15.80 27.50
CA ARG A 154 -10.73 -16.13 26.17
C ARG A 154 -9.63 -16.57 25.21
N LEU A 155 -8.46 -15.92 25.26
CA LEU A 155 -7.32 -16.29 24.43
C LEU A 155 -6.82 -17.69 24.77
N TYR A 156 -6.64 -17.98 26.06
CA TYR A 156 -6.25 -19.29 26.54
C TYR A 156 -7.24 -20.40 26.13
N GLU A 157 -8.52 -20.21 26.41
CA GLU A 157 -9.57 -21.15 26.02
C GLU A 157 -9.68 -21.32 24.50
N GLN A 158 -9.44 -20.28 23.75
CA GLN A 158 -9.43 -20.32 22.29
C GLN A 158 -8.26 -21.15 21.77
N LEU A 159 -7.04 -20.93 22.26
CA LEU A 159 -5.87 -21.72 21.89
C LEU A 159 -6.10 -23.21 22.18
N LYS A 160 -6.67 -23.53 23.33
CA LYS A 160 -6.99 -24.89 23.73
C LYS A 160 -8.05 -25.52 22.84
N ARG A 161 -9.16 -24.82 22.58
CA ARG A 161 -10.25 -25.32 21.73
C ARG A 161 -9.83 -25.57 20.29
N GLU A 162 -9.01 -24.69 19.74
CA GLU A 162 -8.51 -24.79 18.36
C GLU A 162 -7.25 -25.69 18.24
N ASN A 163 -6.82 -26.27 19.36
CA ASN A 163 -5.62 -27.11 19.47
C ASN A 163 -4.36 -26.42 18.90
N ILE A 164 -4.23 -25.11 19.19
CA ILE A 164 -3.09 -24.29 18.75
C ILE A 164 -2.05 -24.25 19.85
N TYR A 165 -0.87 -24.79 19.57
CA TYR A 165 0.27 -24.58 20.46
C TYR A 165 0.88 -23.21 20.22
N TRP A 166 0.93 -22.40 21.28
CA TRP A 166 1.61 -21.12 21.29
C TRP A 166 2.63 -21.09 22.44
N ILE A 167 3.86 -20.84 22.11
CA ILE A 167 4.98 -20.90 23.07
C ILE A 167 4.79 -19.98 24.28
N TRP A 168 4.13 -18.82 24.08
CA TRP A 168 3.80 -17.88 25.15
C TRP A 168 2.59 -18.29 26.00
N GLN A 169 1.90 -19.37 25.68
CA GLN A 169 0.65 -19.78 26.33
C GLN A 169 0.82 -20.02 27.84
N LYS A 170 1.98 -20.48 28.28
CA LYS A 170 2.28 -20.69 29.72
C LYS A 170 2.15 -19.41 30.54
N TYR A 171 2.48 -18.25 29.94
CA TYR A 171 2.41 -16.96 30.61
C TYR A 171 0.98 -16.35 30.63
N LEU A 172 0.01 -17.01 29.99
CA LEU A 172 -1.42 -16.70 30.14
C LEU A 172 -2.01 -17.34 31.39
N ILE A 173 -1.36 -18.37 31.95
CA ILE A 173 -1.87 -19.16 33.10
C ILE A 173 -1.24 -18.65 34.39
N SER A 174 0.07 -18.47 34.40
CA SER A 174 0.83 -18.06 35.58
C SER A 174 1.08 -16.56 35.55
N PRO A 175 0.68 -15.82 36.62
CA PRO A 175 0.92 -14.39 36.69
C PRO A 175 2.44 -14.13 36.71
N PRO A 176 2.91 -13.13 35.95
CA PRO A 176 4.28 -12.67 36.08
C PRO A 176 4.48 -11.97 37.41
N LEU A 177 5.72 -11.87 37.85
CA LEU A 177 6.06 -11.14 39.08
C LEU A 177 5.97 -9.62 38.84
N PHE A 178 5.04 -8.96 39.52
CA PHE A 178 4.86 -7.51 39.40
C PHE A 178 5.55 -6.84 40.62
N SER A 179 6.55 -5.99 40.30
CA SER A 179 7.09 -5.04 41.28
C SER A 179 6.27 -3.73 41.27
N THR A 180 6.24 -3.04 42.42
CA THR A 180 5.55 -1.74 42.54
C THR A 180 6.16 -0.66 41.64
N GLU A 181 7.43 -0.78 41.26
CA GLU A 181 8.11 0.15 40.36
C GLU A 181 7.64 0.00 38.91
N LEU A 182 7.17 -1.19 38.54
CA LEU A 182 6.69 -1.51 37.18
C LEU A 182 5.47 -0.68 36.79
N TYR A 183 4.59 -0.38 37.75
CA TYR A 183 3.39 0.44 37.51
C TYR A 183 3.69 1.86 37.06
N ASN A 184 4.92 2.37 37.35
CA ASN A 184 5.28 3.75 37.04
C ASN A 184 5.56 4.00 35.56
N TYR A 185 5.77 2.97 34.75
CA TYR A 185 6.08 3.15 33.33
C TYR A 185 5.14 2.47 32.35
N ILE A 186 4.05 1.88 32.83
CA ILE A 186 3.00 1.33 31.95
C ILE A 186 2.06 2.44 31.54
N LYS A 187 1.92 2.66 30.25
CA LYS A 187 0.94 3.60 29.71
C LYS A 187 -0.45 2.96 29.74
N LEU A 188 -1.20 3.25 30.79
CA LEU A 188 -2.63 3.06 30.80
C LEU A 188 -3.22 4.13 29.91
N GLU A 189 -4.13 3.82 28.99
CA GLU A 189 -4.66 4.76 28.00
C GLU A 189 -4.97 6.13 28.60
N GLY A 190 -4.22 7.13 28.15
CA GLY A 190 -4.41 8.50 28.59
C GLY A 190 -5.64 9.09 27.89
N LYS A 191 -6.55 9.70 28.65
CA LYS A 191 -7.54 10.62 28.10
C LYS A 191 -6.81 11.67 27.27
N ARG A 192 -7.08 11.73 25.97
CA ARG A 192 -6.59 12.79 25.10
C ARG A 192 -7.29 14.08 25.53
N GLU A 193 -6.58 14.95 26.25
CA GLU A 193 -7.04 16.30 26.48
C GLU A 193 -7.03 17.06 25.16
N SER A 194 -8.21 17.42 24.69
CA SER A 194 -8.39 18.32 23.55
C SER A 194 -8.24 19.76 24.05
N VAL A 195 -7.13 20.40 23.71
CA VAL A 195 -6.98 21.84 23.88
C VAL A 195 -7.88 22.52 22.85
N ASN A 196 -9.05 22.98 23.28
CA ASN A 196 -9.99 23.73 22.45
C ASN A 196 -9.48 25.16 22.24
N LYS A 197 -8.69 25.43 21.23
CA LYS A 197 -8.48 26.80 20.72
C LYS A 197 -9.69 27.17 19.87
N ARG A 198 -10.41 28.20 20.26
CA ARG A 198 -11.53 28.78 19.47
C ARG A 198 -10.93 29.51 18.27
N ILE A 199 -11.22 29.03 17.05
CA ILE A 199 -10.93 29.76 15.83
C ILE A 199 -12.07 30.71 15.53
N ASP A 200 -11.75 31.97 15.17
CA ASP A 200 -12.75 32.89 14.71
C ASP A 200 -13.37 32.39 13.40
N HIS A 201 -14.69 32.21 13.41
CA HIS A 201 -15.44 31.73 12.26
C HIS A 201 -15.35 32.65 11.02
N LYS A 202 -15.03 33.94 11.20
CA LYS A 202 -14.75 34.87 10.09
C LYS A 202 -13.46 34.55 9.36
N ALA A 203 -12.45 33.98 10.06
CA ALA A 203 -11.20 33.56 9.44
C ALA A 203 -11.38 32.37 8.47
N LEU A 204 -12.36 31.51 8.70
CA LEU A 204 -12.66 30.37 7.82
C LEU A 204 -13.20 30.79 6.44
N SER A 205 -13.72 32.02 6.31
CA SER A 205 -14.25 32.53 5.02
C SER A 205 -13.15 33.05 4.07
N SER A 206 -11.95 33.28 4.55
CA SER A 206 -10.82 33.80 3.79
C SER A 206 -9.63 32.86 3.80
N TYR A 207 -9.35 32.20 2.67
CA TYR A 207 -8.17 31.36 2.52
C TYR A 207 -6.85 32.11 2.77
N GLU A 208 -6.79 33.39 2.39
CA GLU A 208 -5.61 34.22 2.57
C GLU A 208 -5.28 34.39 4.05
N LEU A 209 -6.28 34.82 4.87
CA LEU A 209 -6.09 34.99 6.29
C LEU A 209 -5.77 33.67 7.00
N LEU A 210 -6.44 32.59 6.57
CA LEU A 210 -6.28 31.28 7.16
C LEU A 210 -4.91 30.70 6.87
N LEU A 211 -4.46 30.72 5.60
CA LEU A 211 -3.21 30.11 5.17
C LEU A 211 -1.97 30.91 5.56
N ARG A 212 -2.08 32.21 5.75
CA ARG A 212 -0.97 33.06 6.25
C ARG A 212 -0.82 33.02 7.78
N ASN A 213 -1.72 32.40 8.49
CA ASN A 213 -1.62 32.26 9.95
C ASN A 213 -0.71 31.06 10.31
N GLU A 214 0.59 31.28 10.29
CA GLU A 214 1.59 30.25 10.58
C GLU A 214 1.49 29.69 12.01
N GLU A 215 1.09 30.50 12.98
CA GLU A 215 0.88 30.08 14.37
C GLU A 215 -0.22 29.03 14.49
N LEU A 216 -1.32 29.21 13.77
CA LEU A 216 -2.42 28.26 13.71
C LEU A 216 -1.94 26.87 13.25
N TRP A 217 -1.20 26.84 12.16
CA TRP A 217 -0.73 25.59 11.56
C TRP A 217 0.43 24.97 12.31
N SER A 218 1.27 25.75 12.96
CA SER A 218 2.43 25.26 13.72
C SER A 218 2.05 24.63 15.05
N SER A 219 0.91 25.02 15.64
CA SER A 219 0.46 24.60 16.98
C SER A 219 0.21 23.08 17.12
N GLU A 220 -0.08 22.37 16.03
CA GLU A 220 -0.37 20.93 16.00
C GLU A 220 0.79 20.10 15.41
N GLY A 221 2.02 20.63 15.50
CA GLY A 221 3.22 19.94 14.98
C GLY A 221 3.29 19.90 13.45
N PHE A 222 2.57 20.79 12.77
CA PHE A 222 2.83 21.10 11.38
C PHE A 222 4.09 21.97 11.28
N LYS A 223 5.09 21.54 10.52
CA LYS A 223 6.08 22.48 9.98
C LYS A 223 5.44 23.17 8.78
N TYR A 224 4.59 24.11 9.05
CA TYR A 224 3.86 24.82 8.01
C TYR A 224 4.70 25.96 7.46
N VAL A 225 4.77 26.04 6.14
CA VAL A 225 5.32 27.18 5.41
C VAL A 225 4.24 27.64 4.45
N TYR A 226 3.86 28.90 4.53
CA TYR A 226 2.89 29.48 3.61
C TYR A 226 3.34 29.34 2.15
N ARG A 227 2.41 28.93 1.29
CA ARG A 227 2.63 28.77 -0.15
C ARG A 227 1.49 29.45 -0.92
N PRO A 228 1.78 30.49 -1.71
CA PRO A 228 0.77 31.15 -2.54
C PRO A 228 0.06 30.19 -3.48
N GLU A 229 0.75 29.14 -3.91
CA GLU A 229 0.22 28.11 -4.79
C GLU A 229 -0.95 27.35 -4.14
N GLN A 230 -0.84 27.02 -2.86
CA GLN A 230 -1.94 26.36 -2.11
C GLN A 230 -3.17 27.25 -2.03
N GLU A 231 -2.98 28.54 -1.76
CA GLU A 231 -4.07 29.51 -1.71
C GLU A 231 -4.78 29.60 -3.07
N ASN A 232 -4.00 29.71 -4.16
CA ASN A 232 -4.55 29.81 -5.50
C ASN A 232 -5.30 28.52 -5.92
N ILE A 233 -4.75 27.35 -5.63
CA ILE A 233 -5.43 26.06 -5.88
C ILE A 233 -6.77 26.03 -5.12
N SER A 234 -6.76 26.35 -3.82
CA SER A 234 -7.97 26.34 -2.99
C SER A 234 -9.03 27.29 -3.53
N LYS A 235 -8.64 28.53 -3.92
CA LYS A 235 -9.54 29.51 -4.52
C LYS A 235 -10.15 28.99 -5.83
N LYS A 236 -9.34 28.40 -6.72
CA LYS A 236 -9.81 27.88 -8.00
C LYS A 236 -10.76 26.70 -7.86
N ILE A 237 -10.50 25.80 -6.93
CA ILE A 237 -11.41 24.69 -6.63
C ILE A 237 -12.74 25.22 -6.04
N ARG A 238 -12.70 26.19 -5.12
CA ARG A 238 -13.91 26.79 -4.55
C ARG A 238 -14.75 27.50 -5.58
N GLU A 239 -14.13 28.35 -6.43
CA GLU A 239 -14.80 29.03 -7.55
C GLU A 239 -15.51 28.01 -8.47
N ASN A 240 -14.82 26.92 -8.82
CA ASN A 240 -15.37 25.85 -9.64
C ASN A 240 -16.61 25.19 -9.00
N PHE A 241 -16.53 24.88 -7.70
CA PHE A 241 -17.66 24.27 -6.98
C PHE A 241 -18.85 25.22 -6.83
N GLN A 242 -18.60 26.50 -6.63
CA GLN A 242 -19.67 27.52 -6.53
C GLN A 242 -20.41 27.69 -7.86
N LYS A 243 -19.70 27.62 -8.98
CA LYS A 243 -20.27 27.77 -10.32
C LYS A 243 -20.88 26.48 -10.89
N GLY A 244 -20.58 25.33 -10.31
CA GLY A 244 -21.00 24.05 -10.85
C GLY A 244 -20.27 23.67 -12.14
N GLU A 245 -18.98 24.04 -12.25
CA GLU A 245 -18.15 23.86 -13.43
C GLU A 245 -17.18 22.67 -13.30
N ARG A 246 -16.34 22.49 -14.29
CA ARG A 246 -15.26 21.50 -14.33
C ARG A 246 -13.93 22.19 -14.53
N ILE A 247 -12.88 21.72 -13.83
CA ILE A 247 -11.56 22.33 -13.90
C ILE A 247 -10.45 21.27 -13.90
N PHE A 248 -9.44 21.45 -14.76
CA PHE A 248 -8.19 20.69 -14.74
C PHE A 248 -7.09 21.54 -14.09
N ILE A 249 -6.45 20.97 -13.06
CA ILE A 249 -5.39 21.63 -12.30
C ILE A 249 -4.13 20.79 -12.35
N GLU A 250 -3.11 21.24 -13.10
CA GLU A 250 -1.77 20.65 -12.99
C GLU A 250 -0.98 21.38 -11.91
N ALA A 251 -0.64 20.67 -10.85
CA ALA A 251 0.12 21.20 -9.74
C ALA A 251 1.26 20.23 -9.40
N PRO A 252 2.54 20.66 -9.54
CA PRO A 252 3.71 19.82 -9.30
C PRO A 252 3.73 19.21 -7.89
N THR A 253 4.51 18.13 -7.70
CA THR A 253 4.78 17.57 -6.38
C THR A 253 5.32 18.65 -5.44
N GLY A 254 4.92 18.61 -4.18
CA GLY A 254 5.32 19.62 -3.20
C GLY A 254 4.55 20.95 -3.24
N SER A 255 3.65 21.17 -4.21
CA SER A 255 2.78 22.37 -4.25
C SER A 255 1.69 22.37 -3.17
N GLY A 256 1.46 21.25 -2.49
CA GLY A 256 0.45 21.11 -1.46
C GLY A 256 -0.97 20.88 -1.98
N LYS A 257 -1.11 20.23 -3.15
CA LYS A 257 -2.42 19.86 -3.74
C LYS A 257 -3.39 19.27 -2.73
N SER A 258 -2.95 18.19 -2.05
CA SER A 258 -3.83 17.45 -1.12
C SER A 258 -4.34 18.33 -0.01
N PHE A 259 -3.47 19.12 0.59
CA PHE A 259 -3.86 20.09 1.60
C PHE A 259 -4.89 21.10 1.06
N ALA A 260 -4.67 21.64 -0.14
CA ALA A 260 -5.54 22.66 -0.75
C ALA A 260 -6.95 22.13 -1.02
N TYR A 261 -7.09 20.93 -1.59
CA TYR A 261 -8.42 20.40 -1.87
C TYR A 261 -9.14 19.88 -0.63
N ILE A 262 -8.41 19.31 0.36
CA ILE A 262 -9.01 18.90 1.64
C ILE A 262 -9.51 20.15 2.40
N LEU A 263 -8.70 21.19 2.44
CA LEU A 263 -9.08 22.46 3.06
C LEU A 263 -10.36 23.02 2.44
N THR A 264 -10.43 23.03 1.11
CA THR A 264 -11.61 23.50 0.38
C THR A 264 -12.83 22.65 0.69
N ALA A 265 -12.70 21.30 0.64
CA ALA A 265 -13.80 20.40 0.95
C ALA A 265 -14.28 20.56 2.40
N ALA A 266 -13.37 20.71 3.36
CA ALA A 266 -13.71 20.91 4.78
C ALA A 266 -14.45 22.24 5.03
N ILE A 267 -13.95 23.34 4.46
CA ILE A 267 -14.59 24.66 4.63
C ILE A 267 -15.96 24.69 3.96
N CYS A 268 -16.07 24.21 2.72
CA CYS A 268 -17.36 24.17 2.04
C CYS A 268 -18.36 23.25 2.76
N SER A 269 -17.93 22.12 3.28
CA SER A 269 -18.78 21.23 4.09
C SER A 269 -19.27 21.91 5.36
N TYR A 270 -18.40 22.66 6.04
CA TYR A 270 -18.76 23.43 7.23
C TYR A 270 -19.76 24.54 6.89
N GLU A 271 -19.52 25.35 5.84
CA GLU A 271 -20.42 26.42 5.40
C GLU A 271 -21.82 25.88 5.06
N ASN A 272 -21.88 24.71 4.40
CA ASN A 272 -23.14 24.07 4.03
C ASN A 272 -23.89 23.49 5.24
N SER A 273 -23.20 23.01 6.25
CA SER A 273 -23.82 22.49 7.47
C SER A 273 -24.56 23.59 8.26
N ARG A 274 -24.18 24.85 8.09
CA ARG A 274 -24.84 26.03 8.72
C ARG A 274 -26.05 26.55 7.95
N ASN A 275 -26.13 26.30 6.66
CA ASN A 275 -27.21 26.74 5.79
C ASN A 275 -28.27 25.64 5.67
N LYS A 276 -29.27 25.67 6.57
CA LYS A 276 -30.37 24.69 6.66
C LYS A 276 -31.16 24.44 5.35
N ASN A 277 -31.05 25.31 4.35
CA ASN A 277 -31.79 25.26 3.10
C ASN A 277 -30.97 24.69 1.90
N LYS A 278 -29.71 24.26 2.11
CA LYS A 278 -28.94 23.60 1.06
C LYS A 278 -28.83 22.12 1.38
N GLU A 279 -29.68 21.33 0.75
CA GLU A 279 -29.50 19.87 0.69
C GLU A 279 -28.07 19.54 0.29
N GLY A 280 -27.45 18.81 1.14
CA GLY A 280 -26.14 18.25 1.19
C GLY A 280 -25.21 18.39 0.03
N SER A 281 -24.22 19.27 0.11
CA SER A 281 -23.03 19.13 -0.71
C SER A 281 -22.07 18.20 0.00
N ASN A 282 -22.13 16.93 -0.34
CA ASN A 282 -21.09 15.97 -0.02
C ASN A 282 -19.94 16.10 -1.04
N PHE A 283 -18.75 15.82 -0.56
CA PHE A 283 -17.54 15.78 -1.36
C PHE A 283 -17.07 14.34 -1.49
N ILE A 284 -16.85 13.92 -2.72
CA ILE A 284 -16.18 12.66 -3.00
C ILE A 284 -14.77 12.99 -3.44
N ILE A 285 -13.78 12.49 -2.69
CA ILE A 285 -12.36 12.58 -3.06
C ILE A 285 -11.94 11.23 -3.60
N SER A 286 -11.65 11.18 -4.89
CA SER A 286 -11.17 9.97 -5.54
C SER A 286 -9.66 10.03 -5.71
N THR A 287 -8.96 8.99 -5.24
CA THR A 287 -7.51 8.84 -5.38
C THR A 287 -7.17 7.61 -6.21
N ASP A 288 -5.94 7.52 -6.69
CA ASP A 288 -5.53 6.39 -7.50
C ASP A 288 -5.29 5.12 -6.67
N THR A 289 -4.64 5.24 -5.50
CA THR A 289 -4.20 4.11 -4.71
C THR A 289 -4.82 4.05 -3.32
N LYS A 290 -4.86 2.83 -2.75
CA LYS A 290 -5.35 2.60 -1.38
C LYS A 290 -4.46 3.26 -0.33
N GLU A 291 -3.14 3.35 -0.59
CA GLU A 291 -2.21 4.01 0.32
C GLU A 291 -2.47 5.51 0.43
N LEU A 292 -2.75 6.18 -0.70
CA LEU A 292 -3.17 7.58 -0.71
C LEU A 292 -4.51 7.77 0.01
N GLN A 293 -5.44 6.84 -0.22
CA GLN A 293 -6.73 6.84 0.49
C GLN A 293 -6.53 6.73 2.01
N ASN A 294 -5.67 5.81 2.46
CA ASN A 294 -5.33 5.65 3.88
C ASN A 294 -4.62 6.89 4.44
N GLN A 295 -3.68 7.48 3.69
CA GLN A 295 -2.99 8.69 4.11
C GLN A 295 -3.97 9.83 4.36
N LEU A 296 -4.92 10.06 3.45
CA LEU A 296 -5.95 11.09 3.61
C LEU A 296 -6.78 10.87 4.87
N ILE A 297 -7.23 9.63 5.09
CA ILE A 297 -8.15 9.28 6.19
C ILE A 297 -7.46 9.26 7.56
N GLU A 298 -6.24 8.74 7.63
CA GLU A 298 -5.58 8.53 8.91
C GLU A 298 -4.74 9.72 9.36
N LYS A 299 -4.29 10.56 8.42
CA LYS A 299 -3.33 11.61 8.70
C LYS A 299 -3.80 13.00 8.28
N ASP A 300 -4.10 13.19 6.99
CA ASP A 300 -4.21 14.53 6.42
C ASP A 300 -5.54 15.21 6.80
N ILE A 301 -6.68 14.53 6.60
CA ILE A 301 -8.00 15.04 6.96
C ILE A 301 -8.14 15.25 8.47
N PRO A 302 -7.89 14.26 9.36
CA PRO A 302 -8.07 14.43 10.79
C PRO A 302 -7.19 15.53 11.37
N LYS A 303 -5.94 15.64 10.88
CA LYS A 303 -5.03 16.69 11.32
C LYS A 303 -5.54 18.08 10.92
N LEU A 304 -5.99 18.25 9.67
CA LEU A 304 -6.56 19.49 9.19
C LEU A 304 -7.83 19.87 9.96
N LEU A 305 -8.77 18.94 10.12
CA LEU A 305 -10.02 19.20 10.83
C LEU A 305 -9.78 19.55 12.32
N LYS A 306 -8.80 18.93 12.97
CA LYS A 306 -8.41 19.23 14.33
C LYS A 306 -7.82 20.64 14.43
N THR A 307 -6.90 21.01 13.53
CA THR A 307 -6.30 22.35 13.48
C THR A 307 -7.36 23.43 13.28
N LEU A 308 -8.37 23.17 12.43
CA LEU A 308 -9.49 24.08 12.17
C LEU A 308 -10.63 23.98 13.19
N ASN A 309 -10.52 23.13 14.19
CA ASN A 309 -11.59 22.84 15.16
C ASN A 309 -12.93 22.44 14.48
N LEU A 310 -12.85 21.74 13.36
CA LEU A 310 -13.99 21.25 12.57
C LEU A 310 -14.29 19.75 12.77
N HIS A 311 -13.52 19.04 13.57
CA HIS A 311 -13.59 17.58 13.76
C HIS A 311 -14.93 17.09 14.32
N ASN A 312 -15.68 17.95 15.03
CA ASN A 312 -17.03 17.63 15.52
C ASN A 312 -18.14 17.96 14.53
N THR A 313 -17.85 18.77 13.50
CA THR A 313 -18.87 19.29 12.56
C THR A 313 -18.77 18.60 11.20
N VAL A 314 -17.55 18.37 10.72
CA VAL A 314 -17.30 17.75 9.41
C VAL A 314 -16.99 16.27 9.60
N LYS A 315 -17.93 15.43 9.20
CA LYS A 315 -17.75 13.96 9.21
C LYS A 315 -17.07 13.50 7.94
N TYR A 316 -16.14 12.58 8.08
CA TYR A 316 -15.41 12.03 6.95
C TYR A 316 -15.17 10.53 7.10
N GLY A 317 -14.93 9.87 5.99
CA GLY A 317 -14.57 8.47 6.00
C GLY A 317 -14.13 7.95 4.63
N SER A 318 -13.82 6.67 4.57
CA SER A 318 -13.47 6.00 3.33
C SER A 318 -14.25 4.72 3.14
N ILE A 319 -14.45 4.36 1.89
CA ILE A 319 -14.98 3.06 1.52
C ILE A 319 -14.09 2.46 0.41
N LYS A 320 -13.88 1.16 0.48
CA LYS A 320 -13.12 0.36 -0.48
C LYS A 320 -13.99 -0.77 -1.01
N GLY A 321 -13.57 -1.43 -2.07
CA GLY A 321 -14.25 -2.63 -2.55
C GLY A 321 -14.31 -3.73 -1.48
N LYS A 322 -15.37 -4.52 -1.45
CA LYS A 322 -15.65 -5.53 -0.41
C LYS A 322 -14.47 -6.47 -0.14
N LYS A 323 -13.76 -6.90 -1.17
CA LYS A 323 -12.57 -7.78 -1.05
C LYS A 323 -11.41 -7.17 -0.23
N ASN A 324 -11.46 -5.88 0.08
CA ASN A 324 -10.43 -5.24 0.92
C ASN A 324 -10.74 -5.34 2.43
N TYR A 325 -11.79 -6.02 2.81
CA TYR A 325 -12.19 -6.17 4.20
C TYR A 325 -12.20 -7.64 4.62
N LEU A 326 -11.76 -7.90 5.85
CA LEU A 326 -11.81 -9.23 6.44
C LEU A 326 -13.25 -9.57 6.85
N CYS A 327 -13.63 -10.84 6.68
CA CYS A 327 -14.92 -11.37 7.08
C CYS A 327 -14.78 -12.39 8.22
N ILE A 328 -15.35 -12.11 9.38
CA ILE A 328 -15.28 -13.01 10.55
C ILE A 328 -15.92 -14.38 10.28
N GLU A 329 -16.99 -14.44 9.48
CA GLU A 329 -17.65 -15.70 9.15
C GLU A 329 -16.81 -16.58 8.22
N ARG A 330 -16.19 -15.98 7.20
CA ARG A 330 -15.28 -16.71 6.31
C ARG A 330 -14.01 -17.13 7.03
N LEU A 331 -13.49 -16.27 7.90
CA LEU A 331 -12.36 -16.60 8.76
C LEU A 331 -12.63 -17.86 9.61
N ARG A 332 -13.82 -17.98 10.20
CA ARG A 332 -14.21 -19.16 10.99
C ARG A 332 -14.38 -20.44 10.17
N LYS A 333 -14.68 -20.31 8.89
CA LYS A 333 -14.89 -21.44 7.97
C LYS A 333 -13.62 -21.84 7.23
N CYS A 334 -12.57 -21.04 7.26
CA CYS A 334 -11.34 -21.28 6.53
C CYS A 334 -10.52 -22.39 7.17
N GLU A 335 -10.62 -23.60 6.66
CA GLU A 335 -9.91 -24.79 7.17
C GLU A 335 -8.38 -24.64 7.07
N LYS A 336 -7.87 -23.87 6.09
CA LYS A 336 -6.43 -23.69 5.88
C LYS A 336 -5.70 -22.95 7.01
N ILE A 337 -6.41 -22.17 7.81
CA ILE A 337 -5.86 -21.40 8.93
C ILE A 337 -6.27 -21.93 10.30
N GLN A 338 -7.25 -22.81 10.36
CA GLN A 338 -7.63 -23.49 11.61
C GLN A 338 -6.43 -24.25 12.16
N GLY A 339 -6.28 -24.25 13.48
CA GLY A 339 -5.11 -24.85 14.14
C GLY A 339 -3.80 -24.05 14.01
N LYS A 340 -3.80 -22.87 13.39
CA LYS A 340 -2.63 -22.00 13.22
C LYS A 340 -2.76 -20.68 13.97
N LEU A 341 -1.64 -20.13 14.41
CA LEU A 341 -1.60 -18.88 15.16
C LEU A 341 -2.15 -17.67 14.35
N VAL A 342 -2.02 -17.69 13.02
CA VAL A 342 -2.63 -16.69 12.12
C VAL A 342 -4.15 -16.57 12.32
N TYR A 343 -4.83 -17.67 12.62
CA TYR A 343 -6.26 -17.64 12.92
C TYR A 343 -6.57 -16.80 14.16
N ILE A 344 -5.77 -16.95 15.21
CA ILE A 344 -5.91 -16.17 16.45
C ILE A 344 -5.68 -14.69 16.17
N PHE A 345 -4.61 -14.36 15.45
CA PHE A 345 -4.29 -12.98 15.08
C PHE A 345 -5.43 -12.32 14.30
N LEU A 346 -5.86 -12.93 13.20
CA LEU A 346 -6.92 -12.37 12.35
C LEU A 346 -8.27 -12.31 13.09
N LYS A 347 -8.60 -13.30 13.89
CA LYS A 347 -9.84 -13.29 14.65
C LYS A 347 -9.86 -12.15 15.66
N ARG A 348 -8.77 -11.94 16.39
CA ARG A 348 -8.65 -10.81 17.31
C ARG A 348 -8.78 -9.46 16.59
N LEU A 349 -8.20 -9.36 15.40
CA LEU A 349 -8.27 -8.14 14.61
C LEU A 349 -9.70 -7.75 14.22
N VAL A 350 -10.59 -8.72 13.96
CA VAL A 350 -11.97 -8.46 13.48
C VAL A 350 -13.05 -8.69 14.52
N GLU A 351 -12.71 -9.17 15.70
CA GLU A 351 -13.66 -9.67 16.71
C GLU A 351 -14.73 -8.66 17.10
N ASN A 352 -14.36 -7.39 17.23
CA ASN A 352 -15.23 -6.32 17.68
C ASN A 352 -15.91 -5.55 16.52
N GLY A 353 -15.58 -5.85 15.26
CA GLY A 353 -16.07 -5.11 14.09
C GLY A 353 -15.52 -3.68 13.97
N GLU A 354 -14.54 -3.30 14.80
CA GLU A 354 -13.89 -1.99 14.77
C GLU A 354 -12.74 -1.92 13.74
N TYR A 355 -12.22 -3.08 13.37
CA TYR A 355 -11.14 -3.25 12.41
C TYR A 355 -11.52 -4.32 11.39
N GLY A 356 -10.92 -4.26 10.23
CA GLY A 356 -11.20 -5.24 9.18
C GLY A 356 -10.64 -4.84 7.82
N ASP A 357 -10.07 -3.64 7.68
CA ASP A 357 -9.39 -3.24 6.46
C ASP A 357 -8.02 -3.94 6.36
N ILE A 358 -7.84 -4.74 5.32
CA ILE A 358 -6.65 -5.55 5.08
C ILE A 358 -5.40 -4.69 4.93
N GLU A 359 -5.53 -3.50 4.34
CA GLU A 359 -4.39 -2.59 4.15
C GLU A 359 -3.85 -2.02 5.48
N ASN A 360 -4.66 -2.03 6.53
CA ASN A 360 -4.27 -1.56 7.85
C ASN A 360 -3.56 -2.63 8.69
N ILE A 361 -3.45 -3.86 8.17
CA ILE A 361 -2.66 -4.91 8.83
C ILE A 361 -1.19 -4.53 8.77
N ASN A 362 -0.53 -4.57 9.93
CA ASN A 362 0.90 -4.28 10.04
C ASN A 362 1.72 -5.16 9.08
N TYR A 363 2.74 -4.56 8.44
CA TYR A 363 3.58 -5.26 7.46
C TYR A 363 4.28 -6.49 8.03
N TRP A 364 4.82 -6.40 9.26
CA TRP A 364 5.48 -7.54 9.89
C TRP A 364 4.48 -8.70 10.10
N ALA A 365 3.32 -8.41 10.68
CA ALA A 365 2.27 -9.42 10.89
C ALA A 365 1.77 -10.01 9.57
N TYR A 366 1.60 -9.18 8.55
CA TYR A 366 1.20 -9.61 7.21
C TYR A 366 2.20 -10.59 6.61
N SER A 367 3.51 -10.29 6.74
CA SER A 367 4.60 -11.14 6.24
C SER A 367 4.81 -12.38 7.10
N TYR A 368 4.90 -12.22 8.43
CA TYR A 368 5.16 -13.31 9.36
C TYR A 368 4.07 -14.39 9.35
N PHE A 369 2.81 -13.98 9.33
CA PHE A 369 1.67 -14.89 9.25
C PHE A 369 1.33 -15.30 7.82
N GLU A 370 2.07 -14.88 6.81
CA GLU A 370 1.84 -15.17 5.39
C GLU A 370 0.39 -14.91 4.96
N ILE A 371 -0.21 -13.81 5.42
CA ILE A 371 -1.65 -13.51 5.30
C ILE A 371 -2.09 -13.51 3.84
N GLU A 372 -1.22 -13.11 2.92
CA GLU A 372 -1.49 -13.08 1.47
C GLU A 372 -2.03 -14.41 0.95
N LYS A 373 -1.51 -15.53 1.44
CA LYS A 373 -1.94 -16.88 1.03
C LYS A 373 -3.40 -17.20 1.33
N TYR A 374 -4.01 -16.44 2.24
CA TYR A 374 -5.34 -16.74 2.76
C TYR A 374 -6.38 -15.67 2.41
N LEU A 375 -5.98 -14.54 1.81
CA LEU A 375 -6.85 -13.38 1.61
C LEU A 375 -8.14 -13.71 0.88
N ASP A 376 -8.08 -14.47 -0.20
CA ASP A 376 -9.27 -14.83 -0.98
C ASP A 376 -10.29 -15.67 -0.19
N GLU A 377 -9.84 -16.33 0.87
CA GLU A 377 -10.69 -17.17 1.69
C GLU A 377 -11.23 -16.48 2.93
N VAL A 378 -10.56 -15.39 3.38
CA VAL A 378 -10.92 -14.69 4.62
C VAL A 378 -11.47 -13.28 4.40
N ASN A 379 -11.39 -12.74 3.19
CA ASN A 379 -11.93 -11.42 2.86
C ASN A 379 -13.47 -11.45 2.71
N CYS A 380 -14.09 -10.27 2.67
CA CYS A 380 -15.49 -10.13 2.30
C CYS A 380 -15.66 -10.38 0.81
N ASP A 381 -16.22 -11.52 0.46
CA ASP A 381 -16.59 -11.81 -0.92
C ASP A 381 -17.81 -10.95 -1.32
N SER A 382 -17.78 -10.36 -2.52
CA SER A 382 -18.88 -9.54 -3.00
C SER A 382 -20.18 -10.32 -3.14
N ASP A 383 -20.08 -11.61 -3.34
CA ASP A 383 -21.17 -12.48 -3.75
C ASP A 383 -21.79 -13.21 -2.54
N GLU A 384 -20.98 -13.62 -1.59
CA GLU A 384 -21.43 -14.29 -0.37
C GLU A 384 -21.81 -13.29 0.74
N CYS A 385 -21.31 -12.06 0.68
CA CYS A 385 -21.54 -11.05 1.70
C CYS A 385 -22.92 -10.40 1.56
N ASN A 386 -23.84 -10.82 2.40
CA ASN A 386 -25.14 -10.16 2.57
C ASN A 386 -25.15 -9.31 3.83
N LEU A 387 -24.83 -8.01 3.67
CA LEU A 387 -24.75 -7.06 4.79
C LEU A 387 -26.06 -6.90 5.55
N GLY A 388 -27.21 -7.06 4.87
CA GLY A 388 -28.54 -6.94 5.49
C GLY A 388 -28.90 -8.10 6.44
N LYS A 389 -28.38 -9.30 6.20
CA LYS A 389 -28.76 -10.52 6.93
C LYS A 389 -27.70 -11.08 7.88
N CYS A 390 -26.45 -10.64 7.78
CA CYS A 390 -25.37 -11.10 8.64
C CYS A 390 -25.43 -10.39 10.01
N ASN A 391 -25.61 -11.12 11.11
CA ASN A 391 -25.74 -10.57 12.48
C ASN A 391 -24.41 -10.47 13.25
N LYS A 392 -23.27 -10.71 12.58
CA LYS A 392 -21.96 -10.67 13.25
C LYS A 392 -21.38 -9.26 13.26
N PRO A 393 -20.53 -8.91 14.22
CA PRO A 393 -19.74 -7.70 14.18
C PRO A 393 -18.98 -7.62 12.85
N CYS A 394 -19.12 -6.51 12.15
CA CYS A 394 -18.56 -6.38 10.81
C CYS A 394 -18.15 -4.95 10.54
N TYR A 395 -16.83 -4.74 10.31
CA TYR A 395 -16.27 -3.43 9.99
C TYR A 395 -16.85 -2.84 8.70
N LEU A 396 -17.01 -3.68 7.66
CA LEU A 396 -17.62 -3.23 6.40
C LEU A 396 -19.04 -2.69 6.60
N ARG A 397 -19.88 -3.39 7.38
CA ARG A 397 -21.24 -2.92 7.71
C ARG A 397 -21.19 -1.59 8.48
N LYS A 398 -20.30 -1.47 9.45
CA LYS A 398 -20.09 -0.22 10.18
C LYS A 398 -19.82 0.92 9.21
N ARG A 399 -18.89 0.72 8.25
CA ARG A 399 -18.57 1.70 7.23
C ARG A 399 -19.75 2.08 6.34
N TYR A 400 -20.54 1.08 5.90
CA TYR A 400 -21.74 1.35 5.09
C TYR A 400 -22.80 2.15 5.86
N ASN A 401 -22.97 1.91 7.15
CA ASN A 401 -23.92 2.66 7.98
C ASN A 401 -23.47 4.11 8.25
N GLU A 402 -22.17 4.37 8.29
CA GLU A 402 -21.61 5.70 8.50
C GLU A 402 -21.61 6.54 7.21
N LEU A 403 -21.46 5.92 6.05
CA LEU A 403 -21.33 6.56 4.74
C LEU A 403 -22.39 7.64 4.44
N PRO A 404 -23.70 7.45 4.72
CA PRO A 404 -24.71 8.48 4.45
C PRO A 404 -24.57 9.75 5.27
N GLN A 405 -23.81 9.70 6.37
CA GLN A 405 -23.62 10.82 7.28
C GLN A 405 -22.33 11.61 7.01
N GLU A 406 -21.48 11.13 6.11
CA GLU A 406 -20.20 11.74 5.80
C GLU A 406 -20.37 12.98 4.91
N ASN A 407 -19.65 14.05 5.26
CA ASN A 407 -19.51 15.24 4.42
C ASN A 407 -18.42 15.05 3.37
N ILE A 408 -17.36 14.29 3.72
CA ILE A 408 -16.24 13.97 2.84
C ILE A 408 -16.06 12.45 2.82
N THR A 409 -16.22 11.86 1.64
CA THR A 409 -15.98 10.43 1.43
C THR A 409 -14.79 10.22 0.51
N VAL A 410 -13.80 9.46 0.96
CA VAL A 410 -12.61 9.13 0.16
C VAL A 410 -12.76 7.75 -0.46
N VAL A 411 -12.56 7.66 -1.78
CA VAL A 411 -12.67 6.44 -2.57
C VAL A 411 -11.46 6.30 -3.50
N ASN A 412 -11.29 5.13 -4.12
CA ASN A 412 -10.37 5.01 -5.26
C ASN A 412 -11.12 5.19 -6.59
N HIS A 413 -10.37 5.37 -7.68
CA HIS A 413 -10.96 5.58 -9.01
C HIS A 413 -11.86 4.44 -9.46
N SER A 414 -11.47 3.19 -9.21
CA SER A 414 -12.28 2.02 -9.57
C SER A 414 -13.61 2.01 -8.83
N LEU A 415 -13.60 2.39 -7.56
CA LEU A 415 -14.82 2.45 -6.78
C LEU A 415 -15.71 3.63 -7.19
N LEU A 416 -15.10 4.78 -7.55
CA LEU A 416 -15.84 5.89 -8.12
C LEU A 416 -16.55 5.47 -9.42
N ALA A 417 -15.88 4.74 -10.29
CA ALA A 417 -16.45 4.24 -11.53
C ALA A 417 -17.64 3.28 -11.32
N SER A 418 -17.71 2.58 -10.18
CA SER A 418 -18.86 1.72 -9.82
C SER A 418 -20.01 2.47 -9.14
N TRP A 419 -19.92 3.79 -9.02
CA TRP A 419 -20.99 4.61 -8.46
C TRP A 419 -22.19 4.74 -9.43
N PRO A 420 -23.45 4.86 -9.02
CA PRO A 420 -23.97 4.83 -7.64
C PRO A 420 -24.18 3.41 -7.12
N TYR A 421 -23.96 3.20 -5.83
CA TYR A 421 -24.44 2.01 -5.13
C TYR A 421 -25.85 2.27 -4.61
N GLU A 422 -26.68 1.26 -4.43
CA GLU A 422 -28.06 1.38 -3.99
C GLU A 422 -28.25 2.17 -2.68
N GLU A 423 -27.22 2.21 -1.83
CA GLU A 423 -27.26 2.82 -0.49
C GLU A 423 -26.61 4.22 -0.45
N LYS A 424 -26.35 4.85 -1.59
CA LYS A 424 -25.55 6.08 -1.66
C LYS A 424 -26.31 7.32 -2.02
N ARG A 425 -25.77 8.42 -1.47
CA ARG A 425 -26.14 9.77 -1.81
C ARG A 425 -25.80 10.11 -3.27
N GLU A 426 -26.54 11.04 -3.81
CA GLU A 426 -26.22 11.70 -5.09
C GLU A 426 -24.80 12.27 -5.08
N ILE A 427 -24.14 12.22 -6.23
CA ILE A 427 -22.82 12.81 -6.44
C ILE A 427 -23.01 14.32 -6.62
N ASN A 428 -22.46 15.11 -5.69
CA ASN A 428 -22.49 16.57 -5.83
C ASN A 428 -21.16 17.12 -6.31
N ASN A 429 -20.14 17.08 -5.47
CA ASN A 429 -18.82 17.63 -5.79
C ASN A 429 -17.79 16.52 -5.79
N VAL A 430 -17.04 16.41 -6.86
CA VAL A 430 -16.01 15.39 -7.02
C VAL A 430 -14.65 16.03 -7.18
N ILE A 431 -13.70 15.52 -6.41
CA ILE A 431 -12.28 15.83 -6.53
C ILE A 431 -11.59 14.55 -6.99
N ILE A 432 -10.95 14.58 -8.14
CA ILE A 432 -10.22 13.46 -8.70
C ILE A 432 -8.73 13.79 -8.60
N ASP A 433 -8.07 13.23 -7.59
CA ASP A 433 -6.62 13.37 -7.41
C ASP A 433 -5.90 12.29 -8.22
N GLU A 434 -4.71 12.60 -8.72
CA GLU A 434 -3.97 11.79 -9.70
C GLU A 434 -4.82 11.42 -10.94
N ALA A 435 -5.57 12.41 -11.44
CA ALA A 435 -6.56 12.25 -12.50
C ALA A 435 -6.01 11.70 -13.82
N HIS A 436 -4.68 11.77 -14.04
CA HIS A 436 -4.01 11.17 -15.19
C HIS A 436 -4.18 9.65 -15.28
N ASN A 437 -4.45 8.97 -14.15
CA ASN A 437 -4.66 7.52 -14.08
C ASN A 437 -6.13 7.09 -14.23
N LEU A 438 -7.05 8.03 -14.14
CA LEU A 438 -8.48 7.72 -14.21
C LEU A 438 -8.83 6.86 -15.43
N MET A 439 -8.25 7.19 -16.59
CA MET A 439 -8.49 6.46 -17.84
C MET A 439 -7.95 5.03 -17.79
N GLU A 440 -6.74 4.83 -17.29
CA GLU A 440 -6.13 3.50 -17.20
C GLU A 440 -6.94 2.59 -16.27
N LYS A 441 -7.37 3.13 -15.13
CA LYS A 441 -8.27 2.42 -14.21
C LYS A 441 -9.66 2.16 -14.80
N ALA A 442 -10.16 3.05 -15.62
CA ALA A 442 -11.44 2.88 -16.29
C ALA A 442 -11.42 1.73 -17.31
N TYR A 443 -10.36 1.58 -18.09
CA TYR A 443 -10.19 0.42 -18.98
C TYR A 443 -10.25 -0.90 -18.20
N ASP A 444 -9.59 -0.98 -17.08
CA ASP A 444 -9.59 -2.18 -16.22
C ASP A 444 -10.97 -2.37 -15.56
N PHE A 445 -11.59 -1.29 -15.09
CA PHE A 445 -12.85 -1.36 -14.37
C PHE A 445 -14.03 -1.73 -15.25
N PHE A 446 -14.12 -1.15 -16.44
CA PHE A 446 -15.24 -1.41 -17.38
C PHE A 446 -15.02 -2.67 -18.23
N ALA A 447 -13.87 -3.34 -18.10
CA ALA A 447 -13.66 -4.62 -18.76
C ALA A 447 -14.60 -5.68 -18.19
N GLU A 448 -15.27 -6.40 -19.08
CA GLU A 448 -16.01 -7.60 -18.73
C GLU A 448 -15.07 -8.81 -18.83
N GLU A 449 -15.04 -9.64 -17.81
CA GLU A 449 -14.08 -10.74 -17.70
C GLU A 449 -14.79 -12.07 -17.50
N PHE A 450 -14.37 -13.07 -18.28
CA PHE A 450 -14.64 -14.47 -18.03
C PHE A 450 -13.34 -15.13 -17.57
N ASN A 451 -13.27 -15.52 -16.30
CA ASN A 451 -12.11 -16.19 -15.72
C ASN A 451 -12.42 -17.68 -15.52
N ALA A 452 -11.71 -18.54 -16.23
CA ALA A 452 -11.97 -19.99 -16.21
C ALA A 452 -11.83 -20.59 -14.82
N SER A 453 -10.84 -20.17 -14.02
CA SER A 453 -10.67 -20.67 -12.65
C SER A 453 -11.78 -20.22 -11.70
N GLU A 454 -12.32 -19.02 -11.89
CA GLU A 454 -13.48 -18.56 -11.11
C GLU A 454 -14.73 -19.34 -11.47
N ILE A 455 -14.93 -19.65 -12.75
CA ILE A 455 -16.06 -20.48 -13.18
C ILE A 455 -15.91 -21.89 -12.61
N ILE A 456 -14.73 -22.49 -12.65
CA ILE A 456 -14.50 -23.82 -12.01
C ILE A 456 -14.82 -23.78 -10.52
N ARG A 457 -14.46 -22.71 -9.81
CA ARG A 457 -14.81 -22.54 -8.39
C ARG A 457 -16.33 -22.40 -8.21
N LEU A 458 -17.00 -21.68 -9.10
CA LEU A 458 -18.45 -21.55 -9.12
C LEU A 458 -19.14 -22.90 -9.36
N LEU A 459 -18.61 -23.72 -10.26
CA LEU A 459 -19.14 -25.06 -10.54
C LEU A 459 -19.02 -26.00 -9.34
N LYS A 460 -17.98 -25.89 -8.54
CA LYS A 460 -17.83 -26.68 -7.28
C LYS A 460 -18.93 -26.38 -6.27
N LEU A 461 -19.51 -25.20 -6.26
CA LEU A 461 -20.62 -24.87 -5.36
C LEU A 461 -21.87 -25.67 -5.65
N VAL A 462 -21.98 -26.27 -6.84
CA VAL A 462 -23.15 -27.05 -7.23
C VAL A 462 -23.35 -28.28 -6.33
N ASP A 463 -22.27 -28.96 -6.00
CA ASP A 463 -22.30 -30.22 -5.25
C ASP A 463 -21.43 -30.22 -3.99
N GLU A 464 -20.25 -29.63 -4.04
CA GLU A 464 -19.25 -29.63 -2.96
C GLU A 464 -19.41 -28.44 -1.97
N GLY A 465 -20.23 -27.42 -2.31
CA GLY A 465 -20.45 -26.25 -1.46
C GLY A 465 -21.14 -26.57 -0.14
N LYS A 466 -20.85 -25.80 0.89
CA LYS A 466 -21.53 -25.90 2.19
C LYS A 466 -22.24 -24.59 2.54
N PRO A 467 -23.55 -24.42 2.17
CA PRO A 467 -24.42 -25.37 1.47
C PRO A 467 -24.22 -25.40 -0.05
N SER A 468 -24.50 -26.53 -0.68
CA SER A 468 -24.45 -26.66 -2.15
C SER A 468 -25.72 -26.13 -2.83
N ILE A 469 -25.62 -25.75 -4.09
CA ILE A 469 -26.75 -25.29 -4.91
C ILE A 469 -27.87 -26.33 -4.93
N ILE A 470 -27.53 -27.59 -5.16
CA ILE A 470 -28.51 -28.71 -5.18
C ILE A 470 -29.19 -28.85 -3.80
N PHE A 471 -28.46 -28.74 -2.71
CA PHE A 471 -29.01 -28.79 -1.37
C PHE A 471 -30.02 -27.65 -1.14
N ILE A 472 -29.63 -26.41 -1.53
CA ILE A 472 -30.50 -25.24 -1.34
C ILE A 472 -31.78 -25.35 -2.21
N LEU A 473 -31.66 -25.78 -3.48
CA LEU A 473 -32.84 -26.04 -4.32
C LEU A 473 -33.77 -27.08 -3.69
N LYS A 474 -33.22 -28.17 -3.17
CA LYS A 474 -34.03 -29.18 -2.46
C LYS A 474 -34.71 -28.63 -1.19
N LYS A 475 -34.02 -27.80 -0.45
CA LYS A 475 -34.55 -27.12 0.73
C LYS A 475 -35.67 -26.16 0.38
N LEU A 476 -35.51 -25.35 -0.67
CA LEU A 476 -36.56 -24.46 -1.18
C LEU A 476 -37.77 -25.29 -1.66
N ASN A 477 -37.52 -26.34 -2.40
CA ASN A 477 -38.58 -27.25 -2.86
C ASN A 477 -39.40 -27.82 -1.69
N ALA A 478 -38.74 -28.26 -0.64
CA ALA A 478 -39.41 -28.75 0.57
C ALA A 478 -40.24 -27.66 1.29
N ASN A 479 -39.73 -26.43 1.33
CA ASN A 479 -40.38 -25.28 1.96
C ASN A 479 -41.66 -24.85 1.20
N TYR A 480 -41.65 -24.95 -0.12
CA TYR A 480 -42.78 -24.55 -0.99
C TYR A 480 -43.72 -25.71 -1.29
N GLY A 481 -43.40 -26.94 -0.86
CA GLY A 481 -44.24 -28.12 -1.10
C GLY A 481 -44.41 -28.48 -2.58
N TYR A 482 -43.44 -28.12 -3.43
CA TYR A 482 -43.49 -28.45 -4.84
C TYR A 482 -43.37 -29.96 -5.08
N ARG A 483 -44.18 -30.51 -5.96
CA ARG A 483 -44.32 -31.98 -6.11
C ARG A 483 -43.25 -32.62 -6.99
N GLU A 484 -42.62 -31.86 -7.87
CA GLU A 484 -41.57 -32.39 -8.75
C GLU A 484 -40.19 -32.39 -8.05
N GLN A 485 -39.38 -33.36 -8.38
CA GLN A 485 -38.05 -33.47 -7.81
C GLN A 485 -37.08 -32.50 -8.52
N VAL A 486 -36.22 -31.88 -7.74
CA VAL A 486 -35.08 -31.10 -8.29
C VAL A 486 -34.22 -31.99 -9.18
N ASP A 487 -34.04 -31.62 -10.41
CA ASP A 487 -33.25 -32.37 -11.41
C ASP A 487 -31.72 -32.25 -11.15
N ALA A 488 -31.30 -32.85 -10.03
CA ALA A 488 -29.92 -32.85 -9.60
C ALA A 488 -28.97 -33.54 -10.59
N ILE A 489 -29.44 -34.53 -11.31
CA ILE A 489 -28.62 -35.29 -12.27
C ILE A 489 -28.29 -34.41 -13.48
N SER A 490 -29.28 -33.73 -14.05
CA SER A 490 -29.04 -32.82 -15.15
C SER A 490 -28.13 -31.65 -14.77
N ILE A 491 -28.32 -31.09 -13.57
CA ILE A 491 -27.47 -30.03 -13.05
C ILE A 491 -26.01 -30.52 -12.96
N LYS A 492 -25.74 -31.70 -12.37
CA LYS A 492 -24.39 -32.27 -12.29
C LYS A 492 -23.78 -32.55 -13.65
N ASN A 493 -24.54 -33.15 -14.57
CA ASN A 493 -24.07 -33.46 -15.92
C ASN A 493 -23.66 -32.19 -16.66
N LYS A 494 -24.46 -31.13 -16.57
CA LYS A 494 -24.11 -29.82 -17.15
C LYS A 494 -22.87 -29.20 -16.48
N THR A 495 -22.65 -29.41 -15.20
CA THR A 495 -21.44 -28.94 -14.51
C THR A 495 -20.19 -29.63 -15.06
N VAL A 496 -20.25 -30.94 -15.24
CA VAL A 496 -19.12 -31.72 -15.83
C VAL A 496 -18.88 -31.32 -17.28
N GLU A 497 -19.96 -31.08 -18.06
CA GLU A 497 -19.85 -30.63 -19.44
C GLU A 497 -19.11 -29.28 -19.56
N ILE A 498 -19.42 -28.30 -18.70
CA ILE A 498 -18.73 -27.01 -18.68
C ILE A 498 -17.26 -27.17 -18.30
N GLN A 499 -16.96 -27.97 -17.27
CA GLN A 499 -15.59 -28.23 -16.85
C GLN A 499 -14.74 -28.87 -17.93
N PHE A 500 -15.32 -29.83 -18.66
CA PHE A 500 -14.68 -30.43 -19.83
C PHE A 500 -14.42 -29.40 -20.94
N ASN A 501 -15.40 -28.53 -21.25
CA ASN A 501 -15.24 -27.49 -22.27
C ASN A 501 -14.23 -26.41 -21.89
N ILE A 502 -14.11 -26.05 -20.60
CA ILE A 502 -13.06 -25.16 -20.12
C ILE A 502 -11.68 -25.79 -20.35
N ASN A 503 -11.50 -27.06 -20.00
CA ASN A 503 -10.25 -27.78 -20.21
C ASN A 503 -9.91 -27.91 -21.70
N ASN A 504 -10.89 -28.19 -22.53
CA ASN A 504 -10.74 -28.20 -23.97
C ASN A 504 -10.28 -26.85 -24.52
N MET A 505 -10.96 -25.80 -24.13
CA MET A 505 -10.62 -24.43 -24.52
C MET A 505 -9.19 -24.07 -24.12
N PHE A 506 -8.78 -24.40 -22.89
CA PHE A 506 -7.41 -24.21 -22.44
C PHE A 506 -6.39 -24.95 -23.31
N ASN A 507 -6.68 -26.21 -23.68
CA ASN A 507 -5.79 -27.02 -24.53
C ASN A 507 -5.72 -26.45 -25.94
N GLU A 508 -6.83 -26.01 -26.54
CA GLU A 508 -6.82 -25.38 -27.86
C GLU A 508 -5.99 -24.07 -27.85
N ILE A 509 -6.15 -23.22 -26.84
CA ILE A 509 -5.33 -22.03 -26.68
C ILE A 509 -3.84 -22.40 -26.59
N ARG A 510 -3.48 -23.45 -25.84
CA ARG A 510 -2.08 -23.92 -25.73
C ARG A 510 -1.51 -24.44 -27.05
N ARG A 511 -2.33 -25.10 -27.87
CA ARG A 511 -1.89 -25.63 -29.18
C ARG A 511 -1.45 -24.54 -30.16
N LEU A 512 -1.98 -23.33 -29.98
CA LEU A 512 -1.68 -22.20 -30.86
C LEU A 512 -0.27 -21.64 -30.68
N LYS A 513 0.59 -22.26 -29.83
CA LYS A 513 2.02 -21.96 -29.60
C LYS A 513 2.32 -20.46 -29.68
N LEU A 514 1.79 -19.75 -28.73
CA LEU A 514 1.98 -18.32 -28.63
C LEU A 514 3.46 -18.02 -28.33
N LYS A 515 4.11 -17.26 -29.21
CA LYS A 515 5.57 -17.21 -29.34
C LYS A 515 6.28 -16.35 -28.30
N ASP A 516 5.61 -15.50 -27.55
CA ASP A 516 6.26 -14.55 -26.62
C ASP A 516 6.12 -14.97 -25.16
N LYS A 517 7.10 -15.74 -24.69
CA LYS A 517 7.26 -16.13 -23.27
C LYS A 517 7.75 -15.00 -22.35
N GLU A 518 8.01 -13.80 -22.85
CA GLU A 518 8.61 -12.69 -22.07
C GLU A 518 7.61 -11.77 -21.39
N TYR A 519 6.37 -11.79 -21.79
CA TYR A 519 5.27 -11.06 -21.15
C TYR A 519 4.36 -12.06 -20.46
N ASP A 520 4.10 -11.88 -19.18
CA ASP A 520 3.15 -12.68 -18.42
C ASP A 520 1.95 -13.08 -19.28
N PHE A 521 2.12 -14.13 -20.08
CA PHE A 521 1.13 -14.94 -20.77
C PHE A 521 -0.16 -14.26 -21.27
N SER A 522 -0.11 -12.98 -21.60
CA SER A 522 -1.18 -12.32 -22.31
C SER A 522 -0.88 -12.35 -23.80
N ASP A 523 -1.35 -13.38 -24.46
CA ASP A 523 -1.39 -13.38 -25.92
C ASP A 523 -2.67 -12.70 -26.37
N GLU A 524 -2.45 -11.67 -27.10
CA GLU A 524 -3.35 -10.67 -27.55
C GLU A 524 -4.05 -11.13 -28.79
N ILE A 525 -5.32 -11.47 -28.68
CA ILE A 525 -6.16 -11.67 -29.83
C ILE A 525 -6.91 -10.37 -30.09
N ASN A 526 -6.49 -9.69 -31.11
CA ASN A 526 -7.17 -8.51 -31.57
C ASN A 526 -7.98 -8.83 -32.83
N ASN A 527 -9.26 -8.46 -32.85
CA ASN A 527 -10.14 -8.65 -34.01
C ASN A 527 -9.75 -7.84 -35.23
N CYS A 528 -8.77 -6.97 -35.13
CA CYS A 528 -8.53 -5.92 -36.11
C CYS A 528 -7.60 -6.32 -37.23
N GLU A 529 -6.81 -7.36 -37.07
CA GLU A 529 -5.82 -7.73 -38.08
C GLU A 529 -6.16 -9.05 -38.76
N TYR A 530 -5.88 -9.08 -40.03
CA TYR A 530 -6.14 -10.22 -40.91
C TYR A 530 -5.46 -11.51 -40.41
N GLU A 531 -4.29 -11.38 -39.78
CA GLU A 531 -3.51 -12.49 -39.23
C GLU A 531 -4.21 -13.19 -38.04
N HIS A 532 -5.06 -12.50 -37.30
CA HIS A 532 -5.78 -13.04 -36.15
C HIS A 532 -7.15 -13.65 -36.52
N LYS A 533 -7.64 -13.45 -37.75
CA LYS A 533 -8.86 -14.11 -38.18
C LYS A 533 -8.81 -15.62 -38.13
N ALA A 534 -7.64 -16.19 -38.51
CA ALA A 534 -7.42 -17.63 -38.45
C ALA A 534 -7.45 -18.15 -36.99
N PHE A 535 -6.89 -17.38 -36.05
CA PHE A 535 -6.90 -17.73 -34.64
C PHE A 535 -8.30 -17.67 -34.03
N LEU A 536 -9.04 -16.59 -34.26
CA LEU A 536 -10.43 -16.48 -33.82
C LEU A 536 -11.34 -17.55 -34.43
N ASN A 537 -11.09 -17.92 -35.69
CA ASN A 537 -11.83 -18.99 -36.33
C ASN A 537 -11.58 -20.35 -35.68
N SER A 538 -10.34 -20.66 -35.26
CA SER A 538 -10.03 -21.91 -34.58
C SER A 538 -10.58 -21.98 -33.16
N LEU A 539 -10.75 -20.84 -32.47
CA LEU A 539 -11.33 -20.75 -31.11
C LEU A 539 -12.85 -20.55 -31.12
N ARG A 540 -13.45 -20.20 -32.26
CA ARG A 540 -14.86 -19.85 -32.35
C ARG A 540 -15.78 -21.00 -31.94
N GLU A 541 -15.50 -22.20 -32.47
CA GLU A 541 -16.30 -23.39 -32.17
C GLU A 541 -16.16 -23.85 -30.71
N PRO A 542 -14.95 -23.96 -30.14
CA PRO A 542 -14.77 -24.23 -28.71
C PRO A 542 -15.45 -23.19 -27.81
N LEU A 543 -15.33 -21.89 -28.13
CA LEU A 543 -16.01 -20.82 -27.38
C LEU A 543 -17.54 -20.91 -27.49
N GLN A 544 -18.07 -21.23 -28.68
CA GLN A 544 -19.50 -21.41 -28.89
C GLN A 544 -20.02 -22.60 -28.08
N THR A 545 -19.25 -23.68 -28.03
CA THR A 545 -19.58 -24.88 -27.25
C THR A 545 -19.56 -24.56 -25.75
N LEU A 546 -18.53 -23.86 -25.28
CA LEU A 546 -18.45 -23.40 -23.90
C LEU A 546 -19.63 -22.49 -23.53
N LYS A 547 -19.95 -21.52 -24.39
CA LYS A 547 -21.10 -20.62 -24.21
C LYS A 547 -22.39 -21.39 -24.04
N ASN A 548 -22.64 -22.34 -24.95
CA ASN A 548 -23.86 -23.16 -24.95
C ASN A 548 -23.98 -24.04 -23.71
N SER A 549 -22.86 -24.61 -23.24
CA SER A 549 -22.86 -25.42 -22.02
C SER A 549 -23.16 -24.60 -20.78
N ILE A 550 -22.60 -23.37 -20.66
CA ILE A 550 -22.91 -22.43 -19.58
C ILE A 550 -24.41 -22.06 -19.60
N TYR A 551 -24.93 -21.74 -20.78
CA TYR A 551 -26.34 -21.45 -20.94
C TYR A 551 -27.24 -22.64 -20.58
N GLY A 552 -26.79 -23.84 -20.88
CA GLY A 552 -27.49 -25.07 -20.49
C GLY A 552 -27.64 -25.21 -18.97
N LEU A 553 -26.56 -24.99 -18.21
CA LEU A 553 -26.58 -25.01 -16.74
C LEU A 553 -27.45 -23.86 -16.18
N TYR A 554 -27.29 -22.67 -16.71
CA TYR A 554 -28.12 -21.51 -16.38
C TYR A 554 -29.62 -21.84 -16.50
N ARG A 555 -30.03 -22.36 -17.67
CA ARG A 555 -31.44 -22.71 -17.93
C ARG A 555 -32.00 -23.75 -16.97
N VAL A 556 -31.23 -24.80 -16.69
CA VAL A 556 -31.69 -25.88 -15.81
C VAL A 556 -31.87 -25.35 -14.39
N ILE A 557 -30.94 -24.60 -13.85
CA ILE A 557 -31.06 -24.07 -12.47
C ILE A 557 -32.16 -23.01 -12.40
N ASN A 558 -32.24 -22.12 -13.38
CA ASN A 558 -33.26 -21.06 -13.40
C ASN A 558 -34.68 -21.66 -13.49
N LYS A 559 -34.86 -22.64 -14.38
CA LYS A 559 -36.15 -23.37 -14.48
C LYS A 559 -36.51 -24.04 -13.17
N ASN A 560 -35.57 -24.77 -12.52
CA ASN A 560 -35.85 -25.38 -11.23
C ASN A 560 -36.27 -24.34 -10.17
N LEU A 561 -35.64 -23.18 -10.15
CA LEU A 561 -35.98 -22.12 -9.22
C LEU A 561 -37.37 -21.51 -9.53
N GLU A 562 -37.67 -21.23 -10.81
CA GLU A 562 -38.97 -20.72 -11.24
C GLU A 562 -40.09 -21.70 -10.95
N ASP A 563 -39.89 -22.98 -11.22
CA ASP A 563 -40.84 -24.03 -10.95
C ASP A 563 -41.16 -24.19 -9.44
N ILE A 564 -40.15 -24.00 -8.56
CA ILE A 564 -40.29 -24.09 -7.11
C ILE A 564 -41.03 -22.88 -6.54
N VAL A 565 -40.65 -21.66 -6.98
CA VAL A 565 -41.10 -20.41 -6.33
C VAL A 565 -42.38 -19.85 -7.00
N GLY A 566 -42.60 -20.14 -8.29
CA GLY A 566 -43.71 -19.58 -9.09
C GLY A 566 -43.64 -18.05 -9.14
N ASP A 567 -44.81 -17.40 -9.10
CA ASP A 567 -44.94 -15.95 -9.07
C ASP A 567 -44.62 -15.30 -7.70
N ASN A 568 -44.36 -16.10 -6.66
CA ASN A 568 -44.03 -15.59 -5.33
C ASN A 568 -42.57 -15.16 -5.30
N LYS A 569 -42.33 -13.87 -5.27
CA LYS A 569 -40.98 -13.32 -5.03
C LYS A 569 -40.54 -13.57 -3.59
N ASP A 570 -39.92 -14.73 -3.36
CA ASP A 570 -39.31 -15.06 -2.09
C ASP A 570 -38.12 -14.14 -1.79
N LYS A 571 -38.07 -13.61 -0.56
CA LYS A 571 -36.92 -12.80 -0.07
C LYS A 571 -36.00 -13.60 0.84
N SER A 572 -36.12 -14.93 0.84
CA SER A 572 -35.27 -15.80 1.64
C SER A 572 -33.80 -15.71 1.26
N SER A 573 -32.90 -16.05 2.19
CA SER A 573 -31.46 -16.09 1.93
C SER A 573 -31.11 -17.12 0.88
N GLU A 574 -31.85 -18.22 0.89
CA GLU A 574 -31.71 -19.33 -0.03
C GLU A 574 -32.06 -18.93 -1.46
N TYR A 575 -33.19 -18.26 -1.64
CA TYR A 575 -33.61 -17.73 -2.94
C TYR A 575 -32.57 -16.73 -3.50
N ASN A 576 -32.14 -15.78 -2.67
CA ASN A 576 -31.15 -14.79 -3.09
C ASN A 576 -29.79 -15.43 -3.44
N PHE A 577 -29.40 -16.48 -2.73
CA PHE A 577 -28.16 -17.20 -3.03
C PHE A 577 -28.21 -17.88 -4.41
N ILE A 578 -29.32 -18.55 -4.73
CA ILE A 578 -29.50 -19.16 -6.06
C ILE A 578 -29.59 -18.10 -7.15
N ASN A 579 -30.31 -17.00 -6.93
CA ASN A 579 -30.39 -15.91 -7.91
C ASN A 579 -29.04 -15.28 -8.19
N ASN A 580 -28.20 -15.07 -7.16
CA ASN A 580 -26.83 -14.58 -7.36
C ASN A 580 -25.99 -15.58 -8.16
N TYR A 581 -26.16 -16.87 -7.92
CA TYR A 581 -25.49 -17.92 -8.68
C TYR A 581 -25.93 -17.89 -10.16
N ILE A 582 -27.23 -17.80 -10.42
CA ILE A 582 -27.82 -17.67 -11.75
C ILE A 582 -27.30 -16.42 -12.47
N ALA A 583 -27.25 -15.28 -11.78
CA ALA A 583 -26.73 -14.02 -12.33
C ALA A 583 -25.26 -14.14 -12.76
N LYS A 584 -24.43 -14.86 -12.00
CA LYS A 584 -23.03 -15.12 -12.38
C LYS A 584 -22.90 -16.02 -13.60
N LEU A 585 -23.69 -17.09 -13.69
CA LEU A 585 -23.71 -17.92 -14.88
C LEU A 585 -24.15 -17.13 -16.12
N LYS A 586 -25.16 -16.29 -15.95
CA LYS A 586 -25.62 -15.40 -17.01
C LYS A 586 -24.53 -14.40 -17.41
N GLY A 587 -23.89 -13.76 -16.45
CA GLY A 587 -22.76 -12.84 -16.72
C GLY A 587 -21.61 -13.53 -17.46
N ALA A 588 -21.25 -14.75 -17.06
CA ALA A 588 -20.25 -15.55 -17.77
C ALA A 588 -20.69 -15.87 -19.22
N TYR A 589 -21.94 -16.25 -19.41
CA TYR A 589 -22.50 -16.46 -20.73
C TYR A 589 -22.44 -15.17 -21.58
N ASP A 590 -22.95 -14.06 -21.05
CA ASP A 590 -22.98 -12.76 -21.73
C ASP A 590 -21.57 -12.28 -22.13
N THR A 591 -20.59 -12.49 -21.25
CA THR A 591 -19.17 -12.14 -21.53
C THR A 591 -18.60 -12.96 -22.68
N VAL A 592 -18.84 -14.27 -22.69
CA VAL A 592 -18.37 -15.14 -23.81
C VAL A 592 -19.14 -14.82 -25.11
N ASP A 593 -20.42 -14.55 -25.03
CA ASP A 593 -21.24 -14.16 -26.19
C ASP A 593 -20.72 -12.85 -26.79
N LYS A 594 -20.49 -11.83 -25.97
CA LYS A 594 -19.90 -10.56 -26.38
C LYS A 594 -18.48 -10.75 -26.94
N PHE A 595 -17.70 -11.65 -26.38
CA PHE A 595 -16.37 -11.97 -26.89
C PHE A 595 -16.43 -12.58 -28.31
N LEU A 596 -17.46 -13.38 -28.61
CA LEU A 596 -17.71 -13.97 -29.91
C LEU A 596 -18.34 -12.98 -30.93
N SER A 597 -19.00 -11.94 -30.43
CA SER A 597 -19.61 -10.94 -31.31
C SER A 597 -18.52 -10.12 -31.99
N ILE A 598 -18.74 -9.72 -33.26
CA ILE A 598 -17.79 -8.89 -33.99
C ILE A 598 -18.28 -7.45 -33.96
N ASP A 599 -17.86 -6.69 -32.96
CA ASP A 599 -18.06 -5.24 -32.87
C ASP A 599 -16.72 -4.51 -32.91
N ARG A 600 -16.75 -3.19 -33.11
CA ARG A 600 -15.57 -2.30 -33.07
C ARG A 600 -15.49 -1.48 -31.79
N GLU A 601 -16.34 -1.78 -30.82
CA GLU A 601 -16.44 -1.01 -29.57
C GLU A 601 -15.55 -1.58 -28.48
N ASN A 602 -15.12 -2.83 -28.59
CA ASN A 602 -14.33 -3.52 -27.58
C ASN A 602 -13.02 -4.08 -28.13
N ALA A 603 -11.96 -3.97 -27.33
CA ALA A 603 -10.78 -4.81 -27.48
C ALA A 603 -11.06 -6.19 -26.86
N ARG A 604 -10.76 -7.26 -27.59
CA ARG A 604 -10.91 -8.65 -27.11
C ARG A 604 -9.54 -9.20 -26.79
N ILE A 605 -9.36 -9.59 -25.53
CA ILE A 605 -8.05 -9.99 -25.01
C ILE A 605 -8.18 -11.36 -24.37
N ILE A 606 -7.24 -12.26 -24.66
CA ILE A 606 -7.08 -13.52 -23.93
C ILE A 606 -5.82 -13.48 -23.12
N ASN A 607 -5.93 -13.65 -21.82
CA ASN A 607 -4.83 -13.83 -20.91
C ASN A 607 -4.72 -15.33 -20.55
N ILE A 608 -3.50 -15.87 -20.56
CA ILE A 608 -3.26 -17.29 -20.29
C ILE A 608 -2.24 -17.42 -19.15
N SER A 609 -2.52 -18.30 -18.20
CA SER A 609 -1.58 -18.73 -17.18
C SER A 609 -1.34 -20.24 -17.31
N ASN A 610 -0.16 -20.60 -17.76
CA ASN A 610 0.22 -22.01 -17.86
C ASN A 610 0.48 -22.64 -16.50
N GLU A 611 0.97 -21.88 -15.54
CA GLU A 611 1.25 -22.31 -14.17
C GLU A 611 -0.02 -22.77 -13.45
N TYR A 612 -1.12 -22.05 -13.66
CA TYR A 612 -2.40 -22.33 -13.01
C TYR A 612 -3.44 -22.99 -13.92
N ALA A 613 -3.05 -23.40 -15.13
CA ALA A 613 -3.95 -23.95 -16.15
C ALA A 613 -5.23 -23.10 -16.31
N ASN A 614 -5.06 -21.78 -16.39
CA ASN A 614 -6.14 -20.81 -16.43
C ASN A 614 -6.09 -19.93 -17.68
N PHE A 615 -7.25 -19.49 -18.13
CA PHE A 615 -7.38 -18.42 -19.11
C PHE A 615 -8.47 -17.42 -18.73
N ILE A 616 -8.31 -16.18 -19.18
CA ILE A 616 -9.25 -15.10 -18.95
C ILE A 616 -9.58 -14.46 -20.30
N LEU A 617 -10.86 -14.39 -20.61
CA LEU A 617 -11.38 -13.62 -21.75
C LEU A 617 -11.80 -12.25 -21.25
N ARG A 618 -11.30 -11.20 -21.90
CA ARG A 618 -11.60 -9.81 -21.52
C ARG A 618 -12.20 -9.06 -22.71
N ASN A 619 -13.34 -8.41 -22.51
CA ASN A 619 -13.90 -7.42 -23.40
C ASN A 619 -13.64 -6.03 -22.80
N VAL A 620 -12.70 -5.29 -23.37
CA VAL A 620 -12.31 -3.96 -22.87
C VAL A 620 -12.94 -2.90 -23.76
N PRO A 621 -13.85 -2.06 -23.23
CA PRO A 621 -14.47 -1.01 -24.06
C PRO A 621 -13.42 0.02 -24.49
N LEU A 622 -13.51 0.49 -25.73
CA LEU A 622 -12.58 1.48 -26.29
C LEU A 622 -12.98 2.93 -26.01
N SER A 623 -14.25 3.17 -25.71
CA SER A 623 -14.80 4.49 -25.39
C SER A 623 -15.06 4.64 -23.89
N VAL A 624 -14.00 4.48 -23.07
CA VAL A 624 -14.14 4.59 -21.62
C VAL A 624 -14.44 6.02 -21.14
N GLY A 625 -14.12 7.05 -21.95
CA GLY A 625 -14.48 8.43 -21.67
C GLY A 625 -15.99 8.63 -21.59
N ASP A 626 -16.74 8.05 -22.52
CA ASP A 626 -18.21 8.08 -22.54
C ASP A 626 -18.79 7.44 -21.27
N LEU A 627 -18.26 6.28 -20.88
CA LEU A 627 -18.70 5.56 -19.69
C LEU A 627 -18.41 6.34 -18.39
N ILE A 628 -17.27 7.03 -18.32
CA ILE A 628 -16.94 7.92 -17.19
C ILE A 628 -17.93 9.10 -17.16
N ASN A 629 -18.21 9.69 -18.31
CA ASN A 629 -19.17 10.79 -18.42
C ASN A 629 -20.55 10.36 -17.95
N GLU A 630 -21.07 9.26 -18.49
CA GLU A 630 -22.40 8.74 -18.17
C GLU A 630 -22.55 8.42 -16.67
N ARG A 631 -21.58 7.70 -16.11
CA ARG A 631 -21.68 7.19 -14.73
C ARG A 631 -21.27 8.18 -13.66
N ILE A 632 -20.34 9.07 -13.94
CA ILE A 632 -19.73 9.94 -12.92
C ILE A 632 -19.96 11.40 -13.25
N LEU A 633 -19.45 11.88 -14.39
CA LEU A 633 -19.30 13.32 -14.63
C LEU A 633 -20.64 14.01 -14.90
N ASN A 634 -21.58 13.36 -15.59
CA ASN A 634 -22.92 13.90 -15.86
C ASN A 634 -23.78 13.94 -14.58
N ASN A 635 -23.50 13.06 -13.63
CA ASN A 635 -24.21 13.01 -12.36
C ASN A 635 -23.59 13.96 -11.30
N ALA A 636 -22.39 14.45 -11.52
CA ALA A 636 -21.72 15.37 -10.63
C ALA A 636 -22.08 16.82 -10.95
N LYS A 637 -22.44 17.60 -9.91
CA LYS A 637 -22.66 19.02 -10.05
C LYS A 637 -21.39 19.75 -10.49
N SER A 638 -20.25 19.38 -9.90
CA SER A 638 -18.96 20.00 -10.16
C SER A 638 -17.83 18.99 -10.01
N VAL A 639 -16.79 19.12 -10.84
CA VAL A 639 -15.63 18.22 -10.83
C VAL A 639 -14.33 19.01 -10.90
N ALA A 640 -13.38 18.67 -10.02
CA ALA A 640 -12.00 19.15 -10.07
C ALA A 640 -11.05 17.99 -10.34
N PHE A 641 -10.34 18.02 -11.47
CA PHE A 641 -9.31 17.06 -11.84
C PHE A 641 -7.94 17.60 -11.45
N LEU A 642 -7.24 16.93 -10.57
CA LEU A 642 -5.93 17.34 -10.09
C LEU A 642 -4.88 16.28 -10.39
N SER A 643 -3.70 16.69 -10.80
CA SER A 643 -2.52 15.85 -10.86
C SER A 643 -1.25 16.68 -10.98
N ALA A 644 -0.11 16.05 -10.76
CA ALA A 644 1.19 16.64 -11.10
C ALA A 644 1.51 16.52 -12.61
N THR A 645 0.74 15.75 -13.37
CA THR A 645 1.10 15.31 -14.73
C THR A 645 -0.13 15.21 -15.64
N LEU A 646 -0.85 16.30 -15.84
CA LEU A 646 -2.02 16.34 -16.74
C LEU A 646 -1.65 16.81 -18.16
N ARG A 647 -0.71 17.75 -18.26
CA ARG A 647 -0.29 18.31 -19.54
C ARG A 647 0.73 17.42 -20.24
N ILE A 648 0.57 17.28 -21.51
CA ILE A 648 1.52 16.65 -22.43
C ILE A 648 1.89 17.70 -23.49
N ASN A 649 3.17 17.94 -23.71
CA ASN A 649 3.64 19.06 -24.54
C ASN A 649 3.05 20.42 -24.09
N ASN A 650 2.98 20.63 -22.77
CA ASN A 650 2.41 21.84 -22.17
C ASN A 650 0.92 22.11 -22.48
N SER A 651 0.15 21.12 -22.89
CA SER A 651 -1.27 21.25 -23.25
C SER A 651 -2.16 20.25 -22.51
N TYR A 652 -3.35 20.68 -22.10
CA TYR A 652 -4.41 19.82 -21.53
C TYR A 652 -5.26 19.12 -22.62
N LYS A 653 -5.00 19.43 -23.88
CA LYS A 653 -5.82 18.95 -25.00
C LYS A 653 -6.05 17.44 -24.94
N SER A 654 -5.01 16.66 -24.78
CA SER A 654 -5.09 15.20 -24.76
C SER A 654 -6.05 14.66 -23.68
N ILE A 655 -5.93 15.11 -22.43
CA ILE A 655 -6.77 14.63 -21.33
C ILE A 655 -8.22 15.13 -21.47
N LYS A 656 -8.42 16.35 -21.97
CA LYS A 656 -9.73 16.92 -22.19
C LYS A 656 -10.49 16.22 -23.32
N GLU A 657 -9.80 15.84 -24.40
CA GLU A 657 -10.38 15.07 -25.49
C GLU A 657 -10.75 13.65 -25.06
N ILE A 658 -9.87 12.97 -24.31
CA ILE A 658 -10.11 11.61 -23.84
C ILE A 658 -11.29 11.54 -22.86
N LEU A 659 -11.43 12.54 -21.98
CA LEU A 659 -12.53 12.63 -21.01
C LEU A 659 -13.74 13.39 -21.56
N GLU A 660 -13.69 13.84 -22.83
CA GLU A 660 -14.73 14.63 -23.47
C GLU A 660 -15.15 15.91 -22.73
N GLN A 661 -14.19 16.51 -22.00
CA GLN A 661 -14.40 17.72 -21.20
C GLN A 661 -13.76 18.94 -21.87
N ARG A 662 -14.07 19.18 -23.14
CA ARG A 662 -13.44 20.23 -23.97
C ARG A 662 -13.59 21.63 -23.37
N GLU A 663 -14.73 21.95 -22.78
CA GLU A 663 -15.08 23.25 -22.21
C GLU A 663 -14.59 23.46 -20.76
N ALA A 664 -13.97 22.44 -20.15
CA ALA A 664 -13.50 22.55 -18.79
C ALA A 664 -12.41 23.62 -18.64
N ASN A 665 -12.42 24.30 -17.51
CA ASN A 665 -11.40 25.30 -17.15
C ASN A 665 -10.04 24.67 -16.94
N GLU A 666 -8.98 25.46 -17.06
CA GLU A 666 -7.59 25.02 -16.95
C GLU A 666 -6.83 25.90 -15.97
N TYR A 667 -6.04 25.28 -15.11
CA TYR A 667 -5.13 26.01 -14.22
C TYR A 667 -3.81 25.26 -14.04
N THR A 668 -2.70 25.97 -14.21
CA THR A 668 -1.36 25.40 -14.06
C THR A 668 -0.59 26.13 -12.97
N VAL A 669 -0.05 25.36 -12.04
CA VAL A 669 0.78 25.84 -10.94
C VAL A 669 2.25 25.75 -11.33
N ASN A 670 3.00 26.80 -11.09
CA ASN A 670 4.44 26.80 -11.32
C ASN A 670 5.18 25.89 -10.33
N PRO A 671 6.32 25.27 -10.73
CA PRO A 671 7.13 24.48 -9.82
C PRO A 671 7.59 25.30 -8.60
N VAL A 672 7.34 24.79 -7.41
CA VAL A 672 7.69 25.42 -6.12
C VAL A 672 9.20 25.37 -5.86
N PHE A 673 9.87 24.34 -6.37
CA PHE A 673 11.28 24.08 -6.11
C PHE A 673 12.13 24.23 -7.37
N ASN A 674 13.38 24.67 -7.19
CA ASN A 674 14.33 24.73 -8.30
C ASN A 674 14.93 23.35 -8.61
N LEU A 675 14.17 22.55 -9.37
CA LEU A 675 14.56 21.19 -9.75
C LEU A 675 15.92 21.16 -10.47
N LYS A 676 16.21 22.16 -11.31
CA LYS A 676 17.48 22.23 -12.07
C LYS A 676 18.73 22.27 -11.18
N LYS A 677 18.62 22.89 -9.99
CA LYS A 677 19.74 22.97 -9.03
C LYS A 677 19.79 21.76 -8.09
N ARG A 678 18.66 21.15 -7.83
CA ARG A 678 18.52 20.11 -6.78
C ARG A 678 18.53 18.69 -7.31
N THR A 679 18.48 18.51 -8.63
CA THR A 679 18.50 17.17 -9.25
C THR A 679 19.47 17.07 -10.40
N LYS A 680 19.89 15.83 -10.70
CA LYS A 680 20.62 15.47 -11.92
C LYS A 680 19.95 14.29 -12.60
N VAL A 681 19.96 14.33 -13.93
CA VAL A 681 19.35 13.30 -14.77
C VAL A 681 20.40 12.71 -15.68
N PHE A 682 20.62 11.40 -15.56
CA PHE A 682 21.65 10.67 -16.28
C PHE A 682 21.10 9.49 -17.05
N ILE A 683 21.71 9.21 -18.20
CA ILE A 683 21.57 7.95 -18.92
C ILE A 683 22.95 7.27 -18.89
N ALA A 684 23.00 6.02 -18.44
CA ALA A 684 24.24 5.24 -18.42
C ALA A 684 24.56 4.70 -19.80
N GLU A 685 25.67 5.17 -20.42
CA GLU A 685 26.03 4.82 -21.80
C GLU A 685 26.64 3.41 -21.93
N ASP A 686 27.37 2.95 -20.91
CA ASP A 686 28.18 1.74 -20.93
C ASP A 686 27.44 0.47 -20.42
N ILE A 687 26.20 0.60 -19.97
CA ILE A 687 25.39 -0.54 -19.58
C ILE A 687 24.95 -1.36 -20.80
N GLY A 688 24.60 -0.67 -21.87
CA GLY A 688 24.21 -1.25 -23.15
C GLY A 688 22.70 -1.44 -23.33
N ASP A 689 22.34 -2.26 -24.34
CA ASP A 689 20.94 -2.53 -24.69
C ASP A 689 20.35 -3.56 -23.72
N TYR A 690 19.15 -3.31 -23.23
CA TYR A 690 18.44 -4.17 -22.30
C TYR A 690 18.19 -5.61 -22.81
N ARG A 691 18.33 -5.88 -24.10
CA ARG A 691 18.20 -7.20 -24.72
C ARG A 691 19.46 -8.06 -24.59
N GLN A 692 20.60 -7.48 -24.24
CA GLN A 692 21.86 -8.19 -24.07
C GLN A 692 21.89 -8.97 -22.76
N LYS A 693 22.51 -10.16 -22.77
CA LYS A 693 22.64 -11.00 -21.56
C LYS A 693 23.41 -10.33 -20.44
N SER A 694 24.45 -9.55 -20.77
CA SER A 694 25.30 -8.83 -19.82
C SER A 694 24.62 -7.60 -19.17
N TYR A 695 23.48 -7.20 -19.69
CA TYR A 695 22.79 -5.97 -19.22
C TYR A 695 22.40 -6.04 -17.75
N VAL A 696 21.81 -7.16 -17.32
CA VAL A 696 21.35 -7.34 -15.95
C VAL A 696 22.52 -7.31 -14.97
N GLU A 697 23.63 -7.96 -15.32
CA GLU A 697 24.85 -8.00 -14.51
C GLU A 697 25.48 -6.62 -14.37
N LYS A 698 25.66 -5.89 -15.49
CA LYS A 698 26.22 -4.53 -15.50
C LYS A 698 25.32 -3.55 -14.76
N GLY A 699 24.02 -3.61 -15.02
CA GLY A 699 23.04 -2.75 -14.33
C GLY A 699 23.00 -3.01 -12.83
N ALA A 700 23.00 -4.28 -12.41
CA ALA A 700 23.07 -4.64 -11.00
C ALA A 700 24.38 -4.16 -10.34
N SER A 701 25.53 -4.23 -11.06
CA SER A 701 26.79 -3.69 -10.57
C SER A 701 26.73 -2.19 -10.35
N LEU A 702 26.18 -1.44 -11.31
CA LEU A 702 26.01 0.02 -11.16
C LEU A 702 25.07 0.35 -9.98
N ILE A 703 23.93 -0.33 -9.86
CA ILE A 703 22.98 -0.13 -8.75
C ILE A 703 23.68 -0.37 -7.41
N PHE A 704 24.46 -1.43 -7.30
CA PHE A 704 25.20 -1.76 -6.08
C PHE A 704 26.23 -0.69 -5.71
N GLU A 705 27.03 -0.23 -6.67
CA GLU A 705 28.02 0.82 -6.42
C GLU A 705 27.35 2.17 -6.07
N ILE A 706 26.23 2.51 -6.74
CA ILE A 706 25.43 3.68 -6.36
C ILE A 706 24.89 3.54 -4.93
N SER A 707 24.43 2.35 -4.55
CA SER A 707 23.89 2.12 -3.21
C SER A 707 24.93 2.34 -2.10
N LYS A 708 26.18 1.96 -2.35
CA LYS A 708 27.30 2.27 -1.45
C LYS A 708 27.57 3.77 -1.36
N ALA A 709 27.58 4.47 -2.51
CA ALA A 709 27.82 5.90 -2.56
C ALA A 709 26.71 6.70 -1.85
N LEU A 710 25.46 6.21 -1.86
CA LEU A 710 24.28 6.82 -1.22
C LEU A 710 24.04 6.35 0.22
N SER A 711 24.76 5.35 0.70
CA SER A 711 24.43 4.64 1.94
C SER A 711 23.07 3.93 1.89
N GLY A 712 22.70 3.37 0.74
CA GLY A 712 21.40 2.72 0.47
C GLY A 712 20.35 3.69 -0.07
N HIS A 713 19.12 3.57 0.33
CA HIS A 713 18.02 4.51 0.12
C HIS A 713 17.76 4.89 -1.34
N MET A 714 17.51 3.89 -2.16
CA MET A 714 17.18 4.07 -3.57
C MET A 714 15.94 3.27 -4.00
N LEU A 715 15.30 3.74 -5.04
CA LEU A 715 14.20 3.08 -5.71
C LEU A 715 14.61 2.73 -7.15
N VAL A 716 14.54 1.46 -7.50
CA VAL A 716 14.75 0.99 -8.87
C VAL A 716 13.44 0.54 -9.47
N LEU A 717 13.06 1.11 -10.62
CA LEU A 717 11.78 0.91 -11.26
C LEU A 717 11.92 0.06 -12.53
N PHE A 718 11.11 -0.98 -12.60
CA PHE A 718 11.08 -1.96 -13.69
C PHE A 718 9.73 -1.97 -14.41
N ASN A 719 9.74 -2.22 -15.71
CA ASN A 719 8.50 -2.32 -16.48
C ASN A 719 7.73 -3.61 -16.21
N ASN A 720 8.40 -4.68 -15.78
CA ASN A 720 7.76 -5.95 -15.43
C ASN A 720 8.47 -6.69 -14.28
N ASN A 721 7.76 -7.64 -13.66
CA ASN A 721 8.25 -8.41 -12.52
C ASN A 721 9.41 -9.34 -12.87
N ASN A 722 9.39 -10.01 -14.03
CA ASN A 722 10.44 -10.94 -14.42
C ASN A 722 11.81 -10.25 -14.47
N ARG A 723 11.81 -9.04 -14.95
CA ARG A 723 13.03 -8.22 -15.05
C ARG A 723 13.49 -7.76 -13.67
N ARG A 724 12.58 -7.28 -12.84
CA ARG A 724 12.85 -6.97 -11.43
C ARG A 724 13.49 -8.15 -10.71
N ASP A 725 12.94 -9.35 -10.88
CA ASP A 725 13.40 -10.56 -10.20
C ASP A 725 14.75 -11.05 -10.76
N ALA A 726 15.04 -10.81 -12.04
CA ALA A 726 16.38 -11.03 -12.60
C ALA A 726 17.43 -10.12 -11.96
N PHE A 727 17.14 -8.82 -11.85
CA PHE A 727 18.01 -7.87 -11.15
C PHE A 727 18.16 -8.18 -9.67
N LYS A 728 17.07 -8.59 -9.01
CA LYS A 728 17.11 -9.00 -7.61
C LYS A 728 18.11 -10.13 -7.40
N ARG A 729 18.03 -11.20 -8.19
CA ARG A 729 18.97 -12.34 -8.10
C ARG A 729 20.43 -11.92 -8.28
N GLU A 730 20.72 -11.02 -9.22
CA GLU A 730 22.09 -10.53 -9.42
C GLU A 730 22.57 -9.60 -8.30
N LEU A 731 21.70 -8.76 -7.77
CA LEU A 731 22.01 -7.91 -6.63
C LEU A 731 22.25 -8.73 -5.35
N GLU A 732 21.44 -9.77 -5.10
CA GLU A 732 21.61 -10.66 -3.95
C GLU A 732 22.99 -11.32 -3.92
N LYS A 733 23.55 -11.67 -5.09
CA LYS A 733 24.92 -12.18 -5.17
C LYS A 733 25.98 -11.13 -4.78
N LYS A 734 25.72 -9.84 -5.06
CA LYS A 734 26.68 -8.75 -4.86
C LYS A 734 26.64 -8.20 -3.44
N ILE A 735 25.51 -8.26 -2.75
CA ILE A 735 25.36 -7.76 -1.39
C ILE A 735 25.86 -8.73 -0.31
N VAL A 736 26.29 -9.95 -0.67
CA VAL A 736 26.84 -10.91 0.29
C VAL A 736 27.97 -10.27 1.09
N GLY A 737 27.80 -10.18 2.41
CA GLY A 737 28.75 -9.49 3.30
C GLY A 737 28.65 -7.96 3.34
N ALA A 738 27.72 -7.36 2.59
CA ALA A 738 27.39 -5.94 2.69
C ALA A 738 26.16 -5.75 3.58
N ASP A 739 26.17 -4.69 4.37
CA ASP A 739 25.02 -4.29 5.20
C ASP A 739 24.00 -3.52 4.34
N ILE A 740 23.37 -4.21 3.36
CA ILE A 740 22.39 -3.67 2.42
C ILE A 740 21.24 -4.66 2.28
N GLU A 741 20.02 -4.17 2.39
CA GLU A 741 18.80 -4.95 2.24
C GLU A 741 18.14 -4.71 0.87
N ILE A 742 17.55 -5.76 0.30
CA ILE A 742 16.79 -5.67 -0.95
C ILE A 742 15.35 -6.06 -0.69
N HIS A 743 14.42 -5.17 -1.02
CA HIS A 743 12.99 -5.42 -0.87
C HIS A 743 12.24 -5.19 -2.18
N THR A 744 11.18 -5.98 -2.38
CA THR A 744 10.30 -5.89 -3.56
C THR A 744 8.85 -5.57 -3.21
N SER A 745 8.51 -5.56 -1.93
CA SER A 745 7.16 -5.23 -1.46
C SER A 745 6.98 -3.73 -1.26
N LYS A 746 5.87 -3.20 -1.73
CA LYS A 746 5.49 -1.80 -1.50
C LYS A 746 5.32 -1.47 0.00
N LYS A 747 4.94 -2.46 0.80
CA LYS A 747 4.86 -2.32 2.26
C LYS A 747 6.22 -2.03 2.91
N ALA A 748 7.34 -2.37 2.24
CA ALA A 748 8.69 -2.09 2.73
C ALA A 748 9.15 -0.62 2.53
N ILE A 749 8.33 0.25 1.94
CA ILE A 749 8.65 1.67 1.73
C ILE A 749 9.01 2.38 3.04
N HIS A 750 8.38 1.99 4.15
CA HIS A 750 8.69 2.59 5.45
C HIS A 750 10.13 2.35 5.90
N LEU A 751 10.78 1.27 5.44
CA LEU A 751 12.18 0.95 5.75
C LEU A 751 13.14 2.00 5.19
N LEU A 752 12.79 2.68 4.10
CA LEU A 752 13.57 3.81 3.56
C LEU A 752 13.57 5.04 4.50
N LYS A 753 12.72 5.08 5.51
CA LYS A 753 12.72 6.13 6.53
C LYS A 753 13.65 5.81 7.70
N ASP A 754 14.05 4.55 7.83
CA ASP A 754 14.96 4.07 8.85
C ASP A 754 16.40 4.22 8.37
N ARG A 755 17.16 5.08 9.03
CA ARG A 755 18.52 5.44 8.61
C ARG A 755 19.60 4.50 9.10
N GLU A 756 19.28 3.65 10.03
CA GLU A 756 20.19 2.59 10.46
C GLU A 756 20.24 1.46 9.41
N ARG A 757 19.28 1.43 8.50
CA ARG A 757 19.16 0.45 7.42
C ARG A 757 19.64 1.03 6.09
N LYS A 758 20.23 0.22 5.25
CA LYS A 758 20.62 0.55 3.89
C LYS A 758 19.76 -0.25 2.93
N VAL A 759 18.76 0.38 2.34
CA VAL A 759 17.71 -0.31 1.60
C VAL A 759 17.75 0.02 0.11
N ILE A 760 17.75 -1.02 -0.72
CA ILE A 760 17.45 -0.96 -2.16
C ILE A 760 16.03 -1.47 -2.36
N LEU A 761 15.13 -0.62 -2.82
CA LEU A 761 13.76 -0.98 -3.12
C LEU A 761 13.59 -1.23 -4.61
N LEU A 762 13.21 -2.45 -5.00
CA LEU A 762 12.98 -2.82 -6.39
C LEU A 762 11.47 -2.85 -6.65
N GLY A 763 10.99 -1.92 -7.48
CA GLY A 763 9.57 -1.75 -7.77
C GLY A 763 9.20 -2.04 -9.21
N SER A 764 7.97 -2.48 -9.43
CA SER A 764 7.34 -2.56 -10.75
C SER A 764 6.21 -1.54 -10.87
N LYS A 765 5.24 -1.73 -11.75
CA LYS A 765 4.15 -0.77 -12.03
C LYS A 765 3.53 -0.11 -10.78
N SER A 766 3.26 -0.88 -9.72
CA SER A 766 2.65 -0.35 -8.49
C SER A 766 3.51 0.66 -7.72
N PHE A 767 4.80 0.74 -8.01
CA PHE A 767 5.72 1.68 -7.35
C PHE A 767 5.85 3.03 -8.04
N PHE A 768 5.28 3.18 -9.23
CA PHE A 768 5.26 4.48 -9.89
C PHE A 768 4.43 5.50 -9.11
N GLU A 769 3.55 5.05 -8.21
CA GLU A 769 2.59 5.86 -7.46
C GLU A 769 2.56 5.55 -5.98
N GLY A 770 2.04 6.50 -5.17
CA GLY A 770 1.79 6.28 -3.75
C GLY A 770 3.01 6.21 -2.84
N ILE A 771 4.19 6.70 -3.28
CA ILE A 771 5.39 6.76 -2.45
C ILE A 771 5.64 8.19 -2.00
N ASP A 772 5.63 8.43 -0.69
CA ASP A 772 5.96 9.71 -0.08
C ASP A 772 7.16 9.56 0.87
N LEU A 773 8.33 9.94 0.38
CA LEU A 773 9.61 9.84 1.08
C LEU A 773 10.34 11.17 1.01
N PRO A 774 10.25 12.00 2.02
CA PRO A 774 10.95 13.29 2.05
C PRO A 774 12.44 13.13 2.38
N GLY A 775 13.22 14.05 1.87
CA GLY A 775 14.65 14.23 2.19
C GLY A 775 15.51 13.08 1.68
N ASP A 776 16.57 12.82 2.42
CA ASP A 776 17.56 11.77 2.10
C ASP A 776 16.99 10.35 2.12
N SER A 777 15.72 10.18 2.53
CA SER A 777 15.06 8.88 2.51
C SER A 777 14.94 8.31 1.09
N LEU A 778 14.99 9.17 0.06
CA LEU A 778 15.04 8.75 -1.33
C LEU A 778 15.89 9.74 -2.15
N ALA A 779 17.17 9.48 -2.26
CA ALA A 779 18.10 10.32 -3.01
C ALA A 779 18.39 9.82 -4.44
N CYS A 780 17.88 8.67 -4.83
CA CYS A 780 18.07 8.13 -6.18
C CYS A 780 16.86 7.32 -6.65
N VAL A 781 16.42 7.62 -7.87
CA VAL A 781 15.44 6.83 -8.61
C VAL A 781 16.10 6.35 -9.91
N ILE A 782 16.07 5.05 -10.13
CA ILE A 782 16.65 4.40 -11.30
C ILE A 782 15.54 3.75 -12.12
N PHE A 783 15.49 4.04 -13.41
CA PHE A 783 14.70 3.27 -14.37
C PHE A 783 15.61 2.25 -15.07
N ASP A 784 15.18 1.00 -15.13
CA ASP A 784 15.93 -0.02 -15.88
C ASP A 784 15.99 0.34 -17.36
N LYS A 785 14.96 0.93 -17.92
CA LYS A 785 14.90 1.47 -19.28
C LYS A 785 13.76 2.46 -19.43
N VAL A 786 13.74 3.21 -20.51
CA VAL A 786 12.60 4.06 -20.88
C VAL A 786 11.32 3.20 -20.89
N PRO A 787 10.25 3.60 -20.14
CA PRO A 787 9.06 2.77 -19.96
C PRO A 787 8.11 2.84 -21.17
N ASN A 788 8.62 2.50 -22.36
CA ASN A 788 7.83 2.47 -23.58
C ASN A 788 6.67 1.48 -23.49
N VAL A 789 5.56 1.84 -24.12
CA VAL A 789 4.42 0.93 -24.32
C VAL A 789 4.82 -0.13 -25.34
N ASN A 790 4.43 -1.37 -25.08
CA ASN A 790 4.61 -2.43 -26.05
C ASN A 790 3.77 -2.17 -27.31
N PRO A 791 4.35 -2.09 -28.52
CA PRO A 791 3.55 -1.95 -29.74
C PRO A 791 2.57 -3.09 -29.99
N LYS A 792 2.83 -4.22 -29.33
CA LYS A 792 1.95 -5.41 -29.39
C LYS A 792 0.91 -5.43 -28.27
N ASP A 793 0.84 -4.36 -27.45
CA ASP A 793 -0.20 -4.27 -26.42
C ASP A 793 -1.60 -4.39 -27.03
N PRO A 794 -2.48 -5.28 -26.53
CA PRO A 794 -3.78 -5.57 -27.15
C PRO A 794 -4.67 -4.35 -27.21
N LEU A 795 -4.75 -3.63 -26.12
CA LEU A 795 -5.57 -2.43 -26.04
C LEU A 795 -5.07 -1.37 -27.03
N PHE A 796 -3.74 -1.18 -27.11
CA PHE A 796 -3.17 -0.25 -28.08
C PHE A 796 -3.47 -0.69 -29.52
N LYS A 797 -3.35 -1.98 -29.84
CA LYS A 797 -3.68 -2.49 -31.19
C LYS A 797 -5.13 -2.21 -31.54
N ALA A 798 -6.06 -2.44 -30.63
CA ALA A 798 -7.48 -2.15 -30.83
C ALA A 798 -7.73 -0.64 -31.01
N LEU A 799 -7.12 0.20 -30.17
CA LEU A 799 -7.20 1.66 -30.29
C LEU A 799 -6.64 2.15 -31.63
N LYS A 800 -5.52 1.60 -32.08
CA LYS A 800 -4.94 1.91 -33.40
C LYS A 800 -5.90 1.54 -34.53
N ALA A 801 -6.45 0.33 -34.49
CA ALA A 801 -7.27 -0.17 -35.59
C ALA A 801 -8.67 0.45 -35.63
N TYR A 802 -9.32 0.70 -34.52
CA TYR A 802 -10.69 1.15 -34.43
C TYR A 802 -10.86 2.64 -34.12
N ARG A 803 -9.84 3.28 -33.58
CA ARG A 803 -9.85 4.70 -33.20
C ARG A 803 -8.73 5.50 -33.87
N ASN A 804 -7.95 4.90 -34.79
CA ASN A 804 -6.81 5.52 -35.49
C ASN A 804 -5.76 6.16 -34.58
N VAL A 805 -5.54 5.61 -33.39
CA VAL A 805 -4.58 6.15 -32.42
C VAL A 805 -3.15 5.94 -32.92
N ASN A 806 -2.37 7.01 -32.98
CA ASN A 806 -0.98 6.98 -33.41
C ASN A 806 -0.06 6.45 -32.30
N TYR A 807 0.80 5.45 -32.60
CA TYR A 807 1.70 4.87 -31.62
C TYR A 807 2.67 5.89 -31.01
N LYS A 808 3.23 6.79 -31.79
CA LYS A 808 4.23 7.75 -31.27
C LYS A 808 3.59 8.68 -30.23
N GLU A 809 2.40 9.18 -30.50
CA GLU A 809 1.66 10.05 -29.58
C GLU A 809 1.20 9.29 -28.34
N TYR A 810 0.64 8.11 -28.52
CA TYR A 810 0.19 7.25 -27.42
C TYR A 810 1.35 6.82 -26.50
N ASN A 811 2.47 6.34 -27.10
CA ASN A 811 3.66 5.97 -26.35
C ASN A 811 4.25 7.17 -25.61
N TYR A 812 4.38 8.30 -26.30
CA TYR A 812 4.94 9.52 -25.71
C TYR A 812 4.13 9.97 -24.49
N SER A 813 2.81 9.99 -24.59
CA SER A 813 1.94 10.38 -23.48
C SER A 813 2.13 9.48 -22.25
N LYS A 814 2.17 8.17 -22.44
CA LYS A 814 2.36 7.20 -21.35
C LYS A 814 3.77 7.28 -20.73
N VAL A 815 4.80 7.42 -21.58
CA VAL A 815 6.18 7.53 -21.14
C VAL A 815 6.41 8.84 -20.38
N SER A 816 5.91 9.96 -20.89
CA SER A 816 6.04 11.28 -20.25
C SER A 816 5.43 11.26 -18.85
N ILE A 817 4.22 10.73 -18.69
CA ILE A 817 3.57 10.64 -17.40
C ILE A 817 4.41 9.79 -16.42
N ARG A 818 4.86 8.58 -16.82
CA ARG A 818 5.64 7.69 -15.97
C ARG A 818 6.99 8.29 -15.56
N MET A 819 7.65 8.95 -16.50
CA MET A 819 8.93 9.62 -16.23
C MET A 819 8.76 10.80 -15.27
N LYS A 820 7.72 11.63 -15.47
CA LYS A 820 7.37 12.72 -14.55
C LYS A 820 7.05 12.20 -13.15
N GLN A 821 6.33 11.09 -13.06
CA GLN A 821 6.01 10.45 -11.79
C GLN A 821 7.26 9.98 -11.04
N GLY A 822 8.14 9.24 -11.72
CA GLY A 822 9.39 8.77 -11.14
C GLY A 822 10.30 9.91 -10.71
N TYR A 823 10.46 10.91 -11.58
CA TYR A 823 11.26 12.09 -11.30
C TYR A 823 10.71 12.94 -10.16
N GLY A 824 9.40 13.11 -10.11
CA GLY A 824 8.72 13.86 -9.04
C GLY A 824 8.82 13.23 -7.65
N ARG A 825 9.40 12.01 -7.53
CA ARG A 825 9.68 11.38 -6.23
C ARG A 825 10.88 12.02 -5.53
N LEU A 826 11.80 12.64 -6.27
CA LEU A 826 13.06 13.12 -5.74
C LEU A 826 12.97 14.41 -4.93
N VAL A 827 12.09 15.35 -5.33
CA VAL A 827 12.04 16.67 -4.69
C VAL A 827 10.64 17.02 -4.24
N ARG A 828 10.44 17.13 -2.93
CA ARG A 828 9.17 17.46 -2.27
C ARG A 828 9.30 18.59 -1.25
N SER A 829 10.54 18.92 -0.88
CA SER A 829 10.87 20.01 0.01
C SER A 829 12.07 20.81 -0.52
N ILE A 830 12.33 21.98 0.06
CA ILE A 830 13.51 22.81 -0.30
C ILE A 830 14.83 22.11 0.04
N TYR A 831 14.81 21.13 0.93
CA TYR A 831 15.99 20.38 1.36
C TYR A 831 16.24 19.12 0.53
N ASP A 832 15.26 18.69 -0.29
CA ASP A 832 15.38 17.47 -1.08
C ASP A 832 16.31 17.68 -2.28
N TYR A 833 16.95 16.60 -2.67
CA TYR A 833 17.85 16.52 -3.81
C TYR A 833 17.91 15.07 -4.31
N GLY A 834 18.43 14.88 -5.50
CA GLY A 834 18.66 13.50 -5.93
C GLY A 834 19.00 13.29 -7.40
N TYR A 835 19.17 12.01 -7.70
CA TYR A 835 19.54 11.50 -9.01
C TYR A 835 18.40 10.74 -9.65
N PHE A 836 18.15 11.04 -10.89
CA PHE A 836 17.29 10.29 -11.77
C PHE A 836 18.13 9.61 -12.84
N ILE A 837 18.21 8.30 -12.82
CA ILE A 837 19.12 7.54 -13.68
C ILE A 837 18.32 6.57 -14.55
N ILE A 838 18.65 6.50 -15.83
CA ILE A 838 18.10 5.56 -16.79
C ILE A 838 19.25 4.65 -17.22
N LEU A 839 19.10 3.33 -17.00
CA LEU A 839 20.15 2.38 -17.36
C LEU A 839 20.22 2.13 -18.88
N ASP A 840 19.08 2.11 -19.56
CA ASP A 840 19.01 2.04 -21.02
C ASP A 840 18.11 3.15 -21.57
N GLY A 841 18.73 4.17 -22.15
CA GLY A 841 18.02 5.24 -22.86
C GLY A 841 17.45 4.79 -24.21
N GLY A 842 17.88 3.63 -24.71
CA GLY A 842 17.50 3.10 -26.00
C GLY A 842 17.88 4.02 -27.18
N ASN A 843 17.60 3.58 -28.40
CA ASN A 843 17.78 4.37 -29.59
C ASN A 843 16.74 5.49 -29.77
N ASN A 844 15.98 5.81 -28.76
CA ASN A 844 14.80 6.68 -28.85
C ASN A 844 15.13 8.11 -28.41
N ARG A 845 16.16 8.71 -29.01
CA ARG A 845 16.58 10.10 -28.76
C ARG A 845 15.42 11.10 -28.84
N TYR A 846 14.48 10.87 -29.73
CA TYR A 846 13.31 11.74 -29.87
C TYR A 846 12.46 11.74 -28.60
N THR A 847 12.16 10.57 -28.07
CA THR A 847 11.35 10.44 -26.85
C THR A 847 12.07 11.07 -25.65
N ILE A 848 13.39 10.87 -25.54
CA ILE A 848 14.20 11.43 -24.43
C ILE A 848 14.22 12.95 -24.50
N ASN A 849 14.51 13.54 -25.68
CA ASN A 849 14.53 15.00 -25.86
C ASN A 849 13.16 15.65 -25.60
N SER A 850 12.07 14.93 -25.92
CA SER A 850 10.73 15.41 -25.65
C SER A 850 10.40 15.36 -24.16
N ILE A 851 10.81 14.28 -23.47
CA ILE A 851 10.66 14.12 -22.02
C ILE A 851 11.46 15.18 -21.26
N GLU A 852 12.63 15.54 -21.72
CA GLU A 852 13.46 16.59 -21.10
C GLU A 852 12.68 17.90 -20.94
N LYS A 853 11.90 18.28 -21.97
CA LYS A 853 11.02 19.45 -21.92
C LYS A 853 9.90 19.31 -20.89
N ASP A 854 9.34 18.10 -20.77
CA ASP A 854 8.24 17.83 -19.85
C ASP A 854 8.68 17.70 -18.37
N LEU A 855 9.95 17.33 -18.10
CA LEU A 855 10.44 17.18 -16.73
C LEU A 855 10.64 18.50 -16.00
N ASN A 856 10.77 19.63 -16.70
CA ASN A 856 11.12 20.95 -16.13
C ASN A 856 12.38 20.92 -15.24
N GLY A 857 13.23 19.92 -15.44
CA GLY A 857 14.44 19.65 -14.67
C GLY A 857 15.73 20.08 -15.35
N PRO A 858 16.89 19.58 -14.90
CA PRO A 858 18.14 19.72 -15.60
C PRO A 858 18.16 18.94 -16.91
N ASN A 859 19.07 19.33 -17.80
CA ASN A 859 19.25 18.58 -19.05
C ASN A 859 19.68 17.14 -18.76
N ILE A 860 19.18 16.23 -19.56
CA ILE A 860 19.56 14.82 -19.51
C ILE A 860 20.98 14.67 -20.08
N LYS A 861 21.86 14.03 -19.30
CA LYS A 861 23.24 13.79 -19.71
C LYS A 861 23.50 12.31 -19.90
N ASN A 862 24.12 11.98 -21.03
CA ASN A 862 24.65 10.64 -21.26
C ASN A 862 26.08 10.60 -20.72
N ILE A 863 26.36 9.72 -19.79
CA ILE A 863 27.65 9.57 -19.12
C ILE A 863 27.96 8.11 -18.77
N LEU A 864 29.23 7.82 -18.54
CA LEU A 864 29.66 6.49 -18.14
C LEU A 864 29.32 6.18 -16.69
N SER A 865 29.15 4.89 -16.35
CA SER A 865 28.80 4.42 -15.01
C SER A 865 29.75 4.92 -13.91
N ASN A 866 31.06 4.97 -14.17
CA ASN A 866 32.04 5.47 -13.22
C ASN A 866 31.92 6.98 -12.98
N GLU A 867 31.54 7.77 -14.01
CA GLU A 867 31.28 9.20 -13.87
C GLU A 867 30.02 9.46 -13.07
N ILE A 868 28.97 8.60 -13.23
CA ILE A 868 27.77 8.66 -12.40
C ILE A 868 28.15 8.50 -10.93
N ILE A 869 28.91 7.45 -10.58
CA ILE A 869 29.33 7.17 -9.20
C ILE A 869 30.15 8.31 -8.62
N SER A 870 31.11 8.85 -9.38
CA SER A 870 31.95 9.97 -8.97
C SER A 870 31.15 11.26 -8.73
N SER A 871 30.16 11.53 -9.60
CA SER A 871 29.25 12.66 -9.47
C SER A 871 28.42 12.57 -8.19
N ILE A 872 27.88 11.40 -7.88
CA ILE A 872 27.05 11.17 -6.68
C ILE A 872 27.82 11.56 -5.41
N GLY A 873 29.04 11.08 -5.24
CA GLY A 873 29.82 11.37 -4.04
C GLY A 873 30.07 12.86 -3.82
N ARG A 874 30.37 13.57 -4.89
CA ARG A 874 30.65 15.03 -4.86
C ARG A 874 29.40 15.85 -4.63
N ASP A 875 28.36 15.60 -5.38
CA ASP A 875 27.18 16.46 -5.40
C ASP A 875 26.34 16.34 -4.12
N ILE A 876 26.26 15.13 -3.53
CA ILE A 876 25.60 14.94 -2.25
C ILE A 876 26.27 15.76 -1.16
N SER A 877 27.60 15.78 -1.13
CA SER A 877 28.34 16.60 -0.19
C SER A 877 27.99 18.08 -0.32
N ILE A 878 27.92 18.60 -1.56
CA ILE A 878 27.54 19.99 -1.82
C ILE A 878 26.10 20.27 -1.36
N TRP A 879 25.14 19.44 -1.76
CA TRP A 879 23.74 19.64 -1.39
C TRP A 879 23.50 19.53 0.12
N GLN A 880 24.17 18.63 0.81
CA GLN A 880 24.09 18.53 2.27
C GLN A 880 24.65 19.76 2.95
N GLN A 881 25.76 20.32 2.48
CA GLN A 881 26.33 21.57 3.00
C GLN A 881 25.40 22.77 2.74
N GLU A 882 24.81 22.86 1.56
CA GLU A 882 23.81 23.89 1.24
C GLU A 882 22.58 23.79 2.15
N ASN A 883 22.10 22.56 2.38
CA ASN A 883 20.98 22.31 3.30
C ASN A 883 21.31 22.76 4.72
N LEU A 884 22.52 22.46 5.20
CA LEU A 884 22.97 22.93 6.50
C LEU A 884 23.00 24.46 6.58
N ARG A 885 23.54 25.13 5.55
CA ARG A 885 23.56 26.60 5.49
C ARG A 885 22.15 27.20 5.48
N MET A 886 21.22 26.61 4.72
CA MET A 886 19.83 27.06 4.70
C MET A 886 19.16 26.89 6.07
N LEU A 887 19.43 25.78 6.75
CA LEU A 887 18.86 25.51 8.08
C LEU A 887 19.39 26.49 9.13
N LEU A 888 20.68 26.86 9.07
CA LEU A 888 21.33 27.70 10.05
C LEU A 888 21.11 29.21 9.84
N LYS A 889 20.61 29.60 8.67
CA LYS A 889 20.52 31.03 8.26
C LYS A 889 19.72 31.89 9.24
N ASP A 890 18.69 31.35 9.86
CA ASP A 890 17.75 32.09 10.70
C ASP A 890 17.76 31.61 12.18
N MET A 891 18.77 30.82 12.60
CA MET A 891 18.82 30.22 13.92
C MET A 891 19.88 30.87 14.81
N LYS A 892 19.55 31.12 16.08
CA LYS A 892 20.51 31.54 17.10
C LYS A 892 21.35 30.34 17.62
N ARG A 893 22.60 30.60 18.03
CA ARG A 893 23.53 29.58 18.52
C ARG A 893 22.95 28.72 19.65
N GLU A 894 22.28 29.34 20.61
CA GLU A 894 21.66 28.64 21.76
C GLU A 894 20.55 27.67 21.32
N GLU A 895 19.79 28.03 20.31
CA GLU A 895 18.75 27.23 19.71
C GLU A 895 19.31 26.05 18.95
N ILE A 896 20.42 26.27 18.23
CA ILE A 896 21.15 25.23 17.51
C ILE A 896 21.72 24.21 18.52
N ALA A 897 22.37 24.65 19.57
CA ALA A 897 22.97 23.79 20.57
C ALA A 897 21.95 22.92 21.33
N LYS A 898 20.74 23.46 21.60
CA LYS A 898 19.66 22.74 22.31
C LYS A 898 18.81 21.83 21.42
N ASN A 899 18.47 22.27 20.21
CA ASN A 899 17.41 21.69 19.41
C ASN A 899 17.88 21.15 18.06
N PHE A 900 19.14 21.36 17.67
CA PHE A 900 19.58 21.06 16.31
C PHE A 900 19.34 19.61 15.89
N ASN A 901 19.64 18.64 16.73
CA ASN A 901 19.42 17.21 16.41
C ASN A 901 17.95 16.87 16.16
N GLY A 902 17.02 17.52 16.89
CA GLY A 902 15.60 17.41 16.64
C GLY A 902 15.19 18.08 15.33
N ILE A 903 15.71 19.27 15.05
CA ILE A 903 15.41 20.03 13.84
C ILE A 903 16.03 19.37 12.61
N ALA A 904 17.27 18.91 12.70
CA ALA A 904 17.95 18.18 11.64
C ALA A 904 17.20 16.88 11.30
N LYS A 905 16.79 16.10 12.30
CA LYS A 905 15.95 14.91 12.08
C LYS A 905 14.64 15.21 11.40
N CYS A 906 13.96 16.28 11.80
CA CYS A 906 12.70 16.69 11.21
C CYS A 906 12.83 17.17 9.75
N ASN A 907 13.99 17.73 9.37
CA ASN A 907 14.27 18.20 8.02
C ASN A 907 15.05 17.17 7.20
N SER A 908 15.13 15.93 7.66
CA SER A 908 15.91 14.85 7.04
C SER A 908 17.42 15.16 6.89
N LEU A 909 17.93 16.09 7.70
CA LEU A 909 19.35 16.42 7.76
C LEU A 909 19.98 15.71 8.97
N PHE A 910 21.04 14.94 8.72
CA PHE A 910 21.73 14.16 9.78
C PHE A 910 23.11 14.73 9.97
N TRP A 911 23.17 15.65 10.92
CA TRP A 911 24.39 16.24 11.40
C TRP A 911 24.50 16.09 12.90
N GLU A 912 25.60 15.57 13.37
CA GLU A 912 25.96 15.60 14.77
C GLU A 912 26.59 16.95 15.10
N VAL A 913 26.18 17.55 16.18
CA VAL A 913 26.67 18.87 16.63
C VAL A 913 27.50 18.69 17.88
N SER A 914 28.71 19.18 17.87
CA SER A 914 29.57 19.25 19.03
C SER A 914 30.15 20.65 19.22
N ASN A 915 30.28 21.08 20.47
CA ASN A 915 30.99 22.31 20.83
C ASN A 915 32.49 22.09 20.67
N GLU A 916 33.18 22.85 19.82
CA GLU A 916 34.62 22.79 19.68
C GLU A 916 35.31 23.90 20.48
N LYS A 917 34.69 25.08 20.50
CA LYS A 917 35.11 26.26 21.29
C LYS A 917 33.91 27.10 21.70
N GLU A 918 34.10 28.10 22.57
CA GLU A 918 32.98 28.96 23.00
C GLU A 918 32.12 29.54 21.85
N ASN A 919 32.74 29.84 20.71
CA ASN A 919 32.06 30.43 19.56
C ASN A 919 32.04 29.53 18.31
N VAL A 920 32.42 28.25 18.42
CA VAL A 920 32.52 27.35 17.27
C VAL A 920 31.72 26.08 17.51
N LEU A 921 30.74 25.82 16.63
CA LEU A 921 30.03 24.53 16.57
C LEU A 921 30.59 23.70 15.42
N ASN A 922 30.83 22.45 15.68
CA ASN A 922 31.26 21.47 14.71
C ASN A 922 30.08 20.58 14.32
N PHE A 923 29.76 20.60 13.04
CA PHE A 923 28.71 19.81 12.44
C PHE A 923 29.35 18.68 11.66
N LYS A 924 29.06 17.45 12.01
CA LYS A 924 29.61 16.26 11.37
C LYS A 924 28.48 15.34 10.92
N ASN A 925 28.59 14.83 9.72
CA ASN A 925 27.79 13.70 9.26
C ASN A 925 28.71 12.65 8.61
N ILE A 926 28.15 11.55 8.11
CA ILE A 926 28.90 10.43 7.54
C ILE A 926 29.92 10.86 6.45
N LYS A 927 29.65 11.94 5.73
CA LYS A 927 30.46 12.39 4.57
C LYS A 927 31.12 13.75 4.76
N ASN A 928 30.64 14.58 5.67
CA ASN A 928 31.04 15.98 5.77
C ASN A 928 31.30 16.40 7.22
N GLN A 929 32.23 17.34 7.36
CA GLN A 929 32.46 18.09 8.58
C GLN A 929 32.46 19.59 8.24
N VAL A 930 31.64 20.37 8.94
CA VAL A 930 31.53 21.82 8.76
C VAL A 930 31.66 22.49 10.12
N LYS A 931 32.53 23.49 10.18
CA LYS A 931 32.72 24.36 11.38
C LYS A 931 31.99 25.67 11.13
N VAL A 932 31.14 26.06 12.07
CA VAL A 932 30.42 27.31 12.03
C VAL A 932 30.87 28.17 13.21
N THR A 933 31.40 29.34 12.89
CA THR A 933 31.82 30.32 13.88
C THR A 933 30.75 31.40 14.00
N PHE A 934 30.33 31.68 15.21
CA PHE A 934 29.36 32.74 15.52
C PHE A 934 30.13 33.96 16.02
N TYR A 935 29.90 35.11 15.40
CA TYR A 935 30.52 36.36 15.72
C TYR A 935 29.69 37.16 16.69
#